data_38151e6353b25f2344297590207cbf75
#
_entry.id   38151e6353b25f2344297590207cbf75
#
_cell.length_a   1.000
_cell.length_b   1.000
_cell.length_c   1.000
_cell.angle_alpha   90.00
_cell.angle_beta   90.00
_cell.angle_gamma   90.00
#
_symmetry.space_group_name_H-M   'P 1'
#
loop_
_entity.id
_entity.type
_entity.pdbx_description
1 polymer ?
#
loop_
_entity_poly.entity_id
_entity_poly.type
_entity_poly.pdbx_seq_one_letter_code
_entity_poly.pdbx_strand_id
1 'polypeptide(L)'
;GVQAVPKETEDKSRSGVDVSGLFSEMVKACATVDVVQKKLVYVFLCSYATLNPELSLLVINTLRKDCQDPNPMVRSLALRNMTNLRLPSLVEYVEQPLTAGLRDRAACVRRVAVLGWAKLHNLQPSSEIDAAVVNELYSLLRDPDPVVMVNCLRALEEILKEEGGIAINKPITHHLLNRLKECDIWGQSEVLRVLQRYRPQSEDELFDILSLLDSFLVSPHPPVMAATLSLFLSVSSNLPAISLAALERVSGPLLAACGSGSREMRFAAVCHIQLLLRSVPGLLGPHYKRFFCGYAEPAYIKERKMQVLVELVNDENVAMILDELKGYCTDVNTDTAQAAISAIGRIGRSYSDRCLQILTGLLGLKQDHITSAVVQTMRDLVWVCPQCSDTVCLALDGCEETLQDIQGRQALLWLLGVYGERISTAPYTLEVLIDGVRSEASLGIKMELLTATMRLFLCRPAETQDMLGRLLHYCIEEETDMCVRDQALLYYRLLHCGIEKTREVLQGRRSDPSLGVLIGRPAKPVSQWARCFNTLEPLSQGAVEAESDRSDSAMRCSDSSTNVLASSIAVDCAWIEECVRCPAVLQCSPQSLQAAMQLVNIQTLAFTPQHMLPWRVYLYTHTQLRVSEDGQEEEEGIKVILNQQPKDDDALRQFLTILITVLNTLSSEKD
;
A
#
# COMPACT_ATOMS: atom_id res chain seq x y z
N GLY A 1 -2.30 -21.73 50.67
CA GLY A 1 -1.18 -20.89 50.15
C GLY A 1 -0.90 -21.18 48.65
N VAL A 2 -0.78 -22.43 48.23
CA VAL A 2 -0.43 -22.81 46.84
C VAL A 2 -1.57 -22.57 45.83
N GLN A 3 -2.82 -22.54 46.29
CA GLN A 3 -4.01 -22.39 45.42
C GLN A 3 -4.27 -20.92 45.00
N ALA A 4 -3.78 -19.92 45.73
CA ALA A 4 -4.00 -18.50 45.42
C ALA A 4 -2.94 -17.92 44.46
N VAL A 5 -1.75 -18.48 44.45
CA VAL A 5 -0.60 -17.99 43.68
C VAL A 5 -0.87 -17.85 42.16
N PRO A 6 -1.54 -18.80 41.48
CA PRO A 6 -1.76 -18.66 40.04
C PRO A 6 -2.65 -17.51 39.62
N LYS A 7 -3.67 -17.14 40.43
CA LYS A 7 -4.56 -16.00 40.12
C LYS A 7 -3.87 -14.67 40.36
N GLU A 8 -3.17 -14.53 41.48
CA GLU A 8 -2.43 -13.29 41.78
C GLU A 8 -1.32 -13.02 40.75
N THR A 9 -0.65 -14.06 40.26
CA THR A 9 0.37 -13.92 39.23
C THR A 9 -0.23 -13.55 37.87
N GLU A 10 -1.42 -14.07 37.52
CA GLU A 10 -2.11 -13.67 36.29
C GLU A 10 -2.53 -12.19 36.32
N ASP A 11 -3.10 -11.74 37.46
CA ASP A 11 -3.52 -10.35 37.61
C ASP A 11 -2.31 -9.40 37.56
N LYS A 12 -1.18 -9.76 38.17
CA LYS A 12 0.06 -9.00 38.12
C LYS A 12 0.67 -9.00 36.70
N SER A 13 0.66 -10.12 36.01
CA SER A 13 1.14 -10.21 34.62
C SER A 13 0.28 -9.38 33.67
N ARG A 14 -1.04 -9.34 33.85
CA ARG A 14 -1.95 -8.47 33.08
C ARG A 14 -1.75 -6.99 33.36
N SER A 15 -1.30 -6.64 34.56
CA SER A 15 -0.96 -5.25 34.92
C SER A 15 0.44 -4.82 34.46
N GLY A 16 1.16 -5.66 33.72
CA GLY A 16 2.49 -5.35 33.19
C GLY A 16 3.64 -5.49 34.21
N VAL A 17 3.38 -6.09 35.36
CA VAL A 17 4.42 -6.35 36.36
C VAL A 17 5.21 -7.60 35.97
N ASP A 18 6.53 -7.51 35.97
CA ASP A 18 7.40 -8.67 35.74
C ASP A 18 7.33 -9.64 36.94
N VAL A 19 6.88 -10.86 36.67
CA VAL A 19 6.77 -11.94 37.64
C VAL A 19 7.60 -13.18 37.23
N SER A 20 8.57 -13.01 36.35
CA SER A 20 9.47 -14.06 35.86
C SER A 20 10.19 -14.82 36.97
N GLY A 21 10.51 -14.18 38.10
CA GLY A 21 11.15 -14.77 39.27
C GLY A 21 10.33 -15.89 39.93
N LEU A 22 9.03 -15.97 39.67
CA LEU A 22 8.16 -17.05 40.19
C LEU A 22 8.15 -18.29 39.32
N PHE A 23 8.96 -18.37 38.25
CA PHE A 23 8.91 -19.45 37.27
C PHE A 23 9.12 -20.84 37.90
N SER A 24 10.06 -20.99 38.82
CA SER A 24 10.33 -22.27 39.51
C SER A 24 9.14 -22.75 40.36
N GLU A 25 8.43 -21.83 41.01
CA GLU A 25 7.24 -22.18 41.82
C GLU A 25 6.05 -22.55 40.91
N MET A 26 5.94 -21.89 39.76
CA MET A 26 4.91 -22.23 38.75
C MET A 26 5.18 -23.59 38.09
N VAL A 27 6.45 -23.97 37.89
CA VAL A 27 6.83 -25.33 37.44
C VAL A 27 6.34 -26.39 38.45
N LYS A 28 6.52 -26.17 39.75
CA LYS A 28 5.99 -27.05 40.79
C LYS A 28 4.45 -27.10 40.82
N ALA A 29 3.81 -25.96 40.62
CA ALA A 29 2.36 -25.83 40.56
C ALA A 29 1.72 -26.54 39.33
N CYS A 30 2.52 -26.88 38.31
CA CYS A 30 2.06 -27.61 37.12
C CYS A 30 1.44 -28.99 37.42
N ALA A 31 1.80 -29.61 38.54
CA ALA A 31 1.27 -30.88 38.99
C ALA A 31 -0.16 -30.86 39.55
N THR A 32 -0.81 -29.68 39.59
CA THR A 32 -2.20 -29.56 40.08
C THR A 32 -3.18 -30.41 39.27
N VAL A 33 -4.26 -30.89 39.93
CA VAL A 33 -5.37 -31.64 39.32
C VAL A 33 -6.49 -30.72 38.84
N ASP A 34 -6.53 -29.46 39.30
CA ASP A 34 -7.54 -28.48 38.89
C ASP A 34 -7.25 -27.95 37.49
N VAL A 35 -8.18 -28.13 36.57
CA VAL A 35 -8.07 -27.72 35.15
C VAL A 35 -7.92 -26.20 35.00
N VAL A 36 -8.59 -25.41 35.85
CA VAL A 36 -8.51 -23.95 35.79
C VAL A 36 -7.12 -23.47 36.23
N GLN A 37 -6.62 -24.05 37.32
CA GLN A 37 -5.26 -23.76 37.79
C GLN A 37 -4.22 -24.22 36.77
N LYS A 38 -4.36 -25.40 36.16
CA LYS A 38 -3.49 -25.86 35.05
C LYS A 38 -3.46 -24.86 33.92
N LYS A 39 -4.62 -24.36 33.50
CA LYS A 39 -4.71 -23.36 32.43
C LYS A 39 -3.89 -22.11 32.76
N LEU A 40 -4.04 -21.55 33.97
CA LEU A 40 -3.32 -20.36 34.40
C LEU A 40 -1.80 -20.61 34.47
N VAL A 41 -1.40 -21.73 35.07
CA VAL A 41 0.01 -22.14 35.17
C VAL A 41 0.62 -22.30 33.77
N TYR A 42 -0.05 -22.97 32.84
CA TYR A 42 0.47 -23.17 31.49
C TYR A 42 0.56 -21.87 30.69
N VAL A 43 -0.41 -20.97 30.83
CA VAL A 43 -0.31 -19.63 30.20
C VAL A 43 0.91 -18.88 30.73
N PHE A 44 1.13 -18.87 32.05
CA PHE A 44 2.30 -18.27 32.64
C PHE A 44 3.62 -18.88 32.12
N LEU A 45 3.72 -20.20 32.14
CA LEU A 45 4.91 -20.92 31.68
C LEU A 45 5.22 -20.60 30.20
N CYS A 46 4.20 -20.56 29.33
CA CYS A 46 4.39 -20.19 27.92
C CYS A 46 4.83 -18.74 27.73
N SER A 47 4.39 -17.83 28.62
CA SER A 47 4.77 -16.40 28.53
C SER A 47 6.22 -16.14 28.92
N TYR A 48 6.77 -16.95 29.84
CA TYR A 48 8.11 -16.76 30.37
C TYR A 48 9.11 -17.89 30.02
N ALA A 49 8.71 -18.84 29.17
CA ALA A 49 9.54 -19.98 28.77
C ALA A 49 10.86 -19.58 28.08
N THR A 50 10.79 -18.56 27.24
CA THR A 50 11.95 -18.05 26.49
C THR A 50 13.02 -17.42 27.40
N LEU A 51 12.62 -16.88 28.58
CA LEU A 51 13.53 -16.33 29.58
C LEU A 51 14.16 -17.42 30.45
N ASN A 52 13.51 -18.59 30.56
CA ASN A 52 13.94 -19.70 31.42
C ASN A 52 13.92 -21.05 30.67
N PRO A 53 14.73 -21.22 29.62
CA PRO A 53 14.65 -22.41 28.75
C PRO A 53 14.99 -23.72 29.48
N GLU A 54 15.96 -23.72 30.39
CA GLU A 54 16.37 -24.92 31.16
C GLU A 54 15.27 -25.38 32.12
N LEU A 55 14.63 -24.46 32.82
CA LEU A 55 13.51 -24.80 33.72
C LEU A 55 12.27 -25.24 32.95
N SER A 56 12.09 -24.76 31.72
CA SER A 56 10.98 -25.18 30.85
C SER A 56 11.07 -26.66 30.43
N LEU A 57 12.28 -27.23 30.37
CA LEU A 57 12.48 -28.65 30.11
C LEU A 57 11.85 -29.53 31.20
N LEU A 58 11.82 -29.07 32.45
CA LEU A 58 11.23 -29.83 33.57
C LEU A 58 9.71 -29.97 33.44
N VAL A 59 9.05 -29.04 32.73
CA VAL A 59 7.59 -29.07 32.53
C VAL A 59 7.17 -30.13 31.52
N ILE A 60 8.05 -30.55 30.60
CA ILE A 60 7.73 -31.44 29.49
C ILE A 60 7.19 -32.78 30.00
N ASN A 61 7.80 -33.34 31.03
CA ASN A 61 7.34 -34.61 31.56
C ASN A 61 5.90 -34.56 32.09
N THR A 62 5.55 -33.44 32.74
CA THR A 62 4.19 -33.20 33.21
C THR A 62 3.23 -33.00 32.04
N LEU A 63 3.62 -32.22 31.03
CA LEU A 63 2.81 -32.02 29.82
C LEU A 63 2.60 -33.35 29.05
N ARG A 64 3.62 -34.18 28.90
CA ARG A 64 3.51 -35.51 28.26
C ARG A 64 2.55 -36.42 29.01
N LYS A 65 2.60 -36.40 30.35
CA LYS A 65 1.65 -37.15 31.19
C LYS A 65 0.24 -36.62 30.99
N ASP A 66 0.05 -35.31 30.97
CA ASP A 66 -1.25 -34.69 30.79
C ASP A 66 -1.81 -34.90 29.37
N CYS A 67 -0.98 -35.11 28.35
CA CYS A 67 -1.42 -35.51 27.02
C CYS A 67 -2.06 -36.91 26.99
N GLN A 68 -1.87 -37.74 28.03
CA GLN A 68 -2.46 -39.07 28.19
C GLN A 68 -3.58 -39.08 29.24
N ASP A 69 -3.98 -37.94 29.79
CA ASP A 69 -5.04 -37.85 30.80
C ASP A 69 -6.37 -38.37 30.26
N PRO A 70 -7.19 -39.10 31.09
CA PRO A 70 -8.51 -39.52 30.68
C PRO A 70 -9.44 -38.37 30.27
N ASN A 71 -9.26 -37.19 30.84
CA ASN A 71 -10.04 -35.99 30.51
C ASN A 71 -9.54 -35.33 29.20
N PRO A 72 -10.36 -35.25 28.12
CA PRO A 72 -9.96 -34.65 26.86
C PRO A 72 -9.63 -33.16 26.98
N MET A 73 -10.21 -32.46 27.94
CA MET A 73 -9.88 -31.03 28.19
C MET A 73 -8.45 -30.86 28.68
N VAL A 74 -7.97 -31.77 29.54
CA VAL A 74 -6.57 -31.77 30.02
C VAL A 74 -5.62 -32.10 28.86
N ARG A 75 -5.93 -33.13 28.07
CA ARG A 75 -5.13 -33.52 26.90
C ARG A 75 -5.00 -32.38 25.90
N SER A 76 -6.13 -31.76 25.57
CA SER A 76 -6.17 -30.59 24.67
C SER A 76 -5.36 -29.43 25.21
N LEU A 77 -5.50 -29.12 26.50
CA LEU A 77 -4.77 -28.02 27.16
C LEU A 77 -3.26 -28.28 27.17
N ALA A 78 -2.83 -29.49 27.48
CA ALA A 78 -1.44 -29.91 27.51
C ALA A 78 -0.80 -29.80 26.11
N LEU A 79 -1.44 -30.35 25.08
CA LEU A 79 -0.98 -30.28 23.69
C LEU A 79 -0.85 -28.83 23.19
N ARG A 80 -1.86 -28.00 23.48
CA ARG A 80 -1.84 -26.59 23.09
C ARG A 80 -0.65 -25.85 23.68
N ASN A 81 -0.38 -26.06 24.97
CA ASN A 81 0.69 -25.33 25.65
C ASN A 81 2.07 -25.91 25.31
N MET A 82 2.17 -27.22 25.08
CA MET A 82 3.39 -27.84 24.61
C MET A 82 3.93 -27.21 23.31
N THR A 83 3.02 -26.89 22.37
CA THR A 83 3.36 -26.20 21.12
C THR A 83 3.53 -24.68 21.27
N ASN A 84 3.02 -24.08 22.38
CA ASN A 84 3.15 -22.65 22.66
C ASN A 84 4.44 -22.29 23.41
N LEU A 85 5.19 -23.25 23.95
CA LEU A 85 6.47 -23.00 24.60
C LEU A 85 7.52 -22.41 23.65
N ARG A 86 7.41 -22.68 22.35
CA ARG A 86 8.24 -22.13 21.27
C ARG A 86 9.76 -22.28 21.47
N LEU A 87 10.17 -23.37 22.06
CA LEU A 87 11.57 -23.69 22.26
C LEU A 87 12.00 -24.75 21.24
N PRO A 88 12.98 -24.48 20.35
CA PRO A 88 13.45 -25.46 19.35
C PRO A 88 13.94 -26.76 19.96
N SER A 89 14.55 -26.72 21.15
CA SER A 89 15.01 -27.90 21.90
C SER A 89 13.88 -28.87 22.32
N LEU A 90 12.61 -28.47 22.20
CA LEU A 90 11.46 -29.28 22.61
C LEU A 90 10.80 -30.02 21.47
N VAL A 91 11.17 -29.76 20.22
CA VAL A 91 10.51 -30.29 19.03
C VAL A 91 10.41 -31.83 19.07
N GLU A 92 11.49 -32.52 19.33
CA GLU A 92 11.53 -33.99 19.41
C GLU A 92 10.53 -34.58 20.44
N TYR A 93 10.24 -33.85 21.51
CA TYR A 93 9.30 -34.30 22.56
C TYR A 93 7.84 -34.01 22.19
N VAL A 94 7.56 -33.15 21.21
CA VAL A 94 6.23 -32.67 20.83
C VAL A 94 5.64 -33.48 19.69
N GLU A 95 6.43 -34.00 18.77
CA GLU A 95 5.99 -34.69 17.56
C GLU A 95 5.11 -35.92 17.87
N GLN A 96 5.55 -36.81 18.76
CA GLN A 96 4.82 -38.03 19.12
C GLN A 96 3.46 -37.71 19.75
N PRO A 97 3.32 -36.83 20.77
CA PRO A 97 2.03 -36.39 21.29
C PRO A 97 1.11 -35.76 20.26
N LEU A 98 1.66 -34.94 19.31
CA LEU A 98 0.88 -34.34 18.24
C LEU A 98 0.32 -35.37 17.27
N THR A 99 1.15 -36.32 16.83
CA THR A 99 0.70 -37.44 15.94
C THR A 99 -0.39 -38.25 16.60
N ALA A 100 -0.24 -38.60 17.89
CA ALA A 100 -1.29 -39.29 18.64
C ALA A 100 -2.56 -38.43 18.76
N GLY A 101 -2.40 -37.10 18.94
CA GLY A 101 -3.49 -36.13 19.05
C GLY A 101 -4.33 -36.00 17.78
N LEU A 102 -3.75 -36.19 16.58
CA LEU A 102 -4.50 -36.18 15.32
C LEU A 102 -5.56 -37.32 15.27
N ARG A 103 -5.29 -38.44 15.95
CA ARG A 103 -6.15 -39.61 15.99
C ARG A 103 -7.00 -39.72 17.25
N ASP A 104 -7.01 -38.66 18.09
CA ASP A 104 -7.78 -38.70 19.36
C ASP A 104 -9.29 -38.79 19.08
N ARG A 105 -10.01 -39.49 19.97
CA ARG A 105 -11.47 -39.64 19.89
C ARG A 105 -12.20 -38.33 20.05
N ALA A 106 -11.65 -37.40 20.85
CA ALA A 106 -12.27 -36.13 21.14
C ALA A 106 -11.85 -35.06 20.09
N ALA A 107 -12.82 -34.44 19.45
CA ALA A 107 -12.58 -33.40 18.46
C ALA A 107 -11.77 -32.19 19.00
N CYS A 108 -11.95 -31.85 20.26
CA CYS A 108 -11.19 -30.73 20.89
C CYS A 108 -9.68 -31.01 20.94
N VAL A 109 -9.26 -32.26 21.04
CA VAL A 109 -7.84 -32.63 21.00
C VAL A 109 -7.34 -32.62 19.56
N ARG A 110 -8.09 -33.19 18.60
CA ARG A 110 -7.74 -33.12 17.17
C ARG A 110 -7.60 -31.68 16.66
N ARG A 111 -8.53 -30.78 17.05
CA ARG A 111 -8.44 -29.34 16.70
C ARG A 111 -7.11 -28.72 17.08
N VAL A 112 -6.63 -29.03 18.28
CA VAL A 112 -5.37 -28.49 18.80
C VAL A 112 -4.16 -29.16 18.17
N ALA A 113 -4.21 -30.47 17.95
CA ALA A 113 -3.13 -31.24 17.35
C ALA A 113 -2.81 -30.75 15.93
N VAL A 114 -3.86 -30.53 15.13
CA VAL A 114 -3.72 -29.98 13.77
C VAL A 114 -2.98 -28.63 13.75
N LEU A 115 -3.42 -27.68 14.56
CA LEU A 115 -2.76 -26.37 14.66
C LEU A 115 -1.36 -26.47 15.30
N GLY A 116 -1.16 -27.50 16.13
CA GLY A 116 0.13 -27.79 16.74
C GLY A 116 1.21 -28.13 15.70
N TRP A 117 0.85 -28.90 14.68
CA TRP A 117 1.77 -29.22 13.57
C TRP A 117 2.17 -28.00 12.77
N ALA A 118 1.23 -27.10 12.44
CA ALA A 118 1.57 -25.84 11.77
C ALA A 118 2.54 -24.96 12.59
N LYS A 119 2.34 -24.91 13.93
CA LYS A 119 3.25 -24.20 14.83
C LYS A 119 4.63 -24.85 14.90
N LEU A 120 4.69 -26.19 14.88
CA LEU A 120 5.95 -26.92 14.93
C LEU A 120 6.77 -26.65 13.66
N HIS A 121 6.13 -26.69 12.49
CA HIS A 121 6.73 -26.34 11.22
C HIS A 121 7.34 -24.91 11.24
N ASN A 122 6.60 -23.94 11.77
CA ASN A 122 7.10 -22.56 11.87
C ASN A 122 8.29 -22.40 12.85
N LEU A 123 8.48 -23.33 13.79
CA LEU A 123 9.66 -23.32 14.66
C LEU A 123 10.91 -23.86 13.97
N GLN A 124 10.75 -24.79 13.03
CA GLN A 124 11.83 -25.40 12.25
C GLN A 124 11.44 -25.47 10.76
N PRO A 125 11.47 -24.32 10.04
CA PRO A 125 11.08 -24.30 8.63
C PRO A 125 11.99 -25.16 7.73
N SER A 126 13.24 -25.38 8.13
CA SER A 126 14.20 -26.22 7.39
C SER A 126 14.02 -27.73 7.59
N SER A 127 13.13 -28.16 8.48
CA SER A 127 12.82 -29.58 8.71
C SER A 127 11.67 -30.00 7.81
N GLU A 128 11.89 -30.96 6.92
CA GLU A 128 10.83 -31.58 6.13
C GLU A 128 9.84 -32.30 7.07
N ILE A 129 8.56 -31.97 6.94
CA ILE A 129 7.51 -32.71 7.64
C ILE A 129 7.31 -34.08 6.97
N ASP A 130 7.24 -35.13 7.78
CA ASP A 130 6.95 -36.49 7.28
C ASP A 130 5.68 -36.48 6.41
N ALA A 131 5.79 -36.99 5.19
CA ALA A 131 4.68 -37.13 4.25
C ALA A 131 3.48 -37.91 4.87
N ALA A 132 3.73 -38.78 5.85
CA ALA A 132 2.68 -39.46 6.58
C ALA A 132 1.80 -38.49 7.39
N VAL A 133 2.37 -37.46 7.98
CA VAL A 133 1.63 -36.40 8.71
C VAL A 133 0.81 -35.57 7.76
N VAL A 134 1.38 -35.17 6.62
CA VAL A 134 0.66 -34.39 5.59
C VAL A 134 -0.52 -35.19 5.07
N ASN A 135 -0.36 -36.49 4.80
CA ASN A 135 -1.44 -37.37 4.38
C ASN A 135 -2.54 -37.52 5.46
N GLU A 136 -2.14 -37.57 6.73
CA GLU A 136 -3.11 -37.61 7.85
C GLU A 136 -3.91 -36.31 7.93
N LEU A 137 -3.26 -35.14 7.75
CA LEU A 137 -3.94 -33.83 7.70
C LEU A 137 -4.92 -33.77 6.54
N TYR A 138 -4.56 -34.29 5.33
CA TYR A 138 -5.49 -34.40 4.21
C TYR A 138 -6.67 -35.32 4.52
N SER A 139 -6.47 -36.40 5.26
CA SER A 139 -7.56 -37.31 5.69
C SER A 139 -8.54 -36.59 6.63
N LEU A 140 -8.02 -35.75 7.54
CA LEU A 140 -8.81 -34.99 8.50
C LEU A 140 -9.60 -33.81 7.86
N LEU A 141 -9.43 -33.52 6.57
CA LEU A 141 -10.36 -32.66 5.84
C LEU A 141 -11.78 -33.26 5.78
N ARG A 142 -11.93 -34.58 5.99
CA ARG A 142 -13.20 -35.26 6.06
C ARG A 142 -13.68 -35.52 7.49
N ASP A 143 -13.04 -34.88 8.47
CA ASP A 143 -13.45 -35.03 9.88
C ASP A 143 -14.92 -34.62 10.07
N PRO A 144 -15.70 -35.32 10.89
CA PRO A 144 -17.08 -34.95 11.20
C PRO A 144 -17.21 -33.60 11.87
N ASP A 145 -16.17 -33.11 12.56
CA ASP A 145 -16.15 -31.80 13.19
C ASP A 145 -15.69 -30.71 12.19
N PRO A 146 -16.53 -29.70 11.88
CA PRO A 146 -16.20 -28.65 10.90
C PRO A 146 -14.99 -27.77 11.34
N VAL A 147 -14.76 -27.62 12.64
CA VAL A 147 -13.61 -26.84 13.14
C VAL A 147 -12.30 -27.59 12.93
N VAL A 148 -12.29 -28.94 13.05
CA VAL A 148 -11.11 -29.74 12.68
C VAL A 148 -10.81 -29.58 11.20
N MET A 149 -11.82 -29.68 10.35
CA MET A 149 -11.70 -29.51 8.90
C MET A 149 -11.09 -28.13 8.54
N VAL A 150 -11.60 -27.03 9.11
CA VAL A 150 -11.10 -25.67 8.87
C VAL A 150 -9.67 -25.51 9.39
N ASN A 151 -9.36 -26.07 10.56
CA ASN A 151 -8.00 -26.03 11.10
C ASN A 151 -7.01 -26.80 10.22
N CYS A 152 -7.45 -27.92 9.61
CA CYS A 152 -6.63 -28.67 8.64
C CYS A 152 -6.34 -27.84 7.38
N LEU A 153 -7.33 -27.11 6.86
CA LEU A 153 -7.10 -26.20 5.74
C LEU A 153 -6.01 -25.17 6.07
N ARG A 154 -6.11 -24.53 7.24
CA ARG A 154 -5.10 -23.55 7.69
C ARG A 154 -3.73 -24.15 7.90
N ALA A 155 -3.68 -25.32 8.53
CA ALA A 155 -2.43 -26.02 8.80
C ALA A 155 -1.73 -26.43 7.50
N LEU A 156 -2.46 -27.01 6.55
CA LEU A 156 -1.92 -27.40 5.24
C LEU A 156 -1.48 -26.18 4.41
N GLU A 157 -2.22 -25.07 4.46
CA GLU A 157 -1.81 -23.82 3.81
C GLU A 157 -0.47 -23.29 4.33
N GLU A 158 -0.26 -23.35 5.64
CA GLU A 158 0.97 -22.89 6.28
C GLU A 158 2.13 -23.84 6.03
N ILE A 159 1.90 -25.15 6.12
CA ILE A 159 2.91 -26.18 5.94
C ILE A 159 3.38 -26.26 4.48
N LEU A 160 2.44 -26.21 3.54
CA LEU A 160 2.73 -26.32 2.11
C LEU A 160 2.91 -24.97 1.41
N LYS A 161 3.15 -23.90 2.16
CA LYS A 161 3.24 -22.53 1.63
C LYS A 161 4.29 -22.39 0.54
N GLU A 162 5.46 -22.98 0.73
CA GLU A 162 6.57 -22.98 -0.23
C GLU A 162 6.28 -23.83 -1.46
N GLU A 163 5.44 -24.87 -1.34
CA GLU A 163 5.00 -25.74 -2.43
C GLU A 163 3.77 -25.17 -3.20
N GLY A 164 3.35 -23.95 -2.91
CA GLY A 164 2.19 -23.29 -3.52
C GLY A 164 0.87 -23.52 -2.77
N GLY A 165 0.92 -24.09 -1.57
CA GLY A 165 -0.22 -24.32 -0.68
C GLY A 165 -0.96 -25.63 -0.94
N ILE A 166 -2.14 -25.77 -0.33
CA ILE A 166 -2.95 -27.01 -0.42
C ILE A 166 -3.36 -27.31 -1.88
N ALA A 167 -3.20 -28.56 -2.29
CA ALA A 167 -3.69 -29.03 -3.59
C ALA A 167 -5.22 -29.22 -3.55
N ILE A 168 -5.93 -28.42 -4.33
CA ILE A 168 -7.40 -28.43 -4.40
C ILE A 168 -7.84 -29.12 -5.69
N ASN A 169 -8.58 -30.21 -5.53
CA ASN A 169 -9.18 -30.93 -6.64
C ASN A 169 -10.72 -30.90 -6.54
N LYS A 170 -11.41 -31.36 -7.60
CA LYS A 170 -12.87 -31.39 -7.69
C LYS A 170 -13.53 -32.10 -6.47
N PRO A 171 -13.13 -33.31 -6.02
CA PRO A 171 -13.73 -33.95 -4.87
C PRO A 171 -13.59 -33.15 -3.56
N ILE A 172 -12.44 -32.51 -3.32
CA ILE A 172 -12.22 -31.66 -2.15
C ILE A 172 -13.11 -30.42 -2.23
N THR A 173 -13.16 -29.75 -3.38
CA THR A 173 -14.00 -28.57 -3.61
C THR A 173 -15.47 -28.85 -3.31
N HIS A 174 -16.03 -29.88 -3.92
CA HIS A 174 -17.44 -30.23 -3.68
C HIS A 174 -17.69 -30.66 -2.22
N HIS A 175 -16.76 -31.37 -1.60
CA HIS A 175 -16.87 -31.73 -0.18
C HIS A 175 -16.91 -30.48 0.72
N LEU A 176 -16.01 -29.52 0.51
CA LEU A 176 -15.95 -28.27 1.27
C LEU A 176 -17.19 -27.41 1.07
N LEU A 177 -17.65 -27.24 -0.18
CA LEU A 177 -18.85 -26.47 -0.49
C LEU A 177 -20.11 -27.04 0.14
N ASN A 178 -20.29 -28.38 0.11
CA ASN A 178 -21.43 -29.03 0.72
C ASN A 178 -21.47 -28.87 2.23
N ARG A 179 -20.30 -28.81 2.88
CA ARG A 179 -20.18 -28.65 4.34
C ARG A 179 -20.11 -27.18 4.79
N LEU A 180 -20.09 -26.22 3.85
CA LEU A 180 -19.92 -24.82 4.16
C LEU A 180 -20.95 -24.29 5.18
N LYS A 181 -22.19 -24.76 5.12
CA LYS A 181 -23.28 -24.38 6.05
C LYS A 181 -23.08 -24.87 7.48
N GLU A 182 -22.26 -25.91 7.68
CA GLU A 182 -21.95 -26.48 9.01
C GLU A 182 -20.86 -25.67 9.73
N CYS A 183 -20.07 -24.88 8.98
CA CYS A 183 -18.99 -24.08 9.53
C CYS A 183 -19.53 -22.81 10.20
N ASP A 184 -18.78 -22.33 11.19
CA ASP A 184 -18.96 -20.99 11.75
C ASP A 184 -18.58 -19.89 10.73
N ILE A 185 -18.85 -18.64 11.05
CA ILE A 185 -18.62 -17.49 10.16
C ILE A 185 -17.15 -17.41 9.70
N TRP A 186 -16.22 -17.63 10.60
CA TRP A 186 -14.79 -17.61 10.30
C TRP A 186 -14.35 -18.79 9.44
N GLY A 187 -14.88 -19.97 9.74
CA GLY A 187 -14.65 -21.16 8.94
C GLY A 187 -15.21 -21.04 7.52
N GLN A 188 -16.40 -20.50 7.37
CA GLN A 188 -16.98 -20.20 6.05
C GLN A 188 -16.07 -19.29 5.23
N SER A 189 -15.62 -18.19 5.84
CA SER A 189 -14.72 -17.24 5.18
C SER A 189 -13.40 -17.89 4.76
N GLU A 190 -12.83 -18.75 5.62
CA GLU A 190 -11.57 -19.44 5.34
C GLU A 190 -11.71 -20.49 4.23
N VAL A 191 -12.76 -21.30 4.26
CA VAL A 191 -13.05 -22.27 3.20
C VAL A 191 -13.21 -21.56 1.85
N LEU A 192 -13.99 -20.48 1.82
CA LEU A 192 -14.21 -19.70 0.59
C LEU A 192 -12.91 -19.10 0.06
N ARG A 193 -12.01 -18.61 0.95
CA ARG A 193 -10.69 -18.06 0.58
C ARG A 193 -9.82 -19.13 -0.09
N VAL A 194 -9.76 -20.31 0.49
CA VAL A 194 -8.95 -21.42 -0.06
C VAL A 194 -9.48 -21.86 -1.42
N LEU A 195 -10.81 -21.90 -1.60
CA LEU A 195 -11.45 -22.28 -2.86
C LEU A 195 -11.22 -21.29 -4.02
N GLN A 196 -10.73 -20.08 -3.77
CA GLN A 196 -10.40 -19.12 -4.85
C GLN A 196 -9.34 -19.64 -5.82
N ARG A 197 -8.53 -20.60 -5.42
CA ARG A 197 -7.53 -21.23 -6.29
C ARG A 197 -8.12 -22.27 -7.24
N TYR A 198 -9.31 -22.79 -6.92
CA TYR A 198 -9.96 -23.78 -7.76
C TYR A 198 -10.51 -23.17 -9.03
N ARG A 199 -10.31 -23.85 -10.16
CA ARG A 199 -10.89 -23.50 -11.45
C ARG A 199 -11.75 -24.65 -11.93
N PRO A 200 -13.07 -24.45 -12.14
CA PRO A 200 -13.95 -25.47 -12.67
C PRO A 200 -13.53 -25.84 -14.09
N GLN A 201 -13.66 -27.12 -14.44
CA GLN A 201 -13.27 -27.66 -15.74
C GLN A 201 -14.39 -27.63 -16.77
N SER A 202 -15.64 -27.56 -16.35
CA SER A 202 -16.82 -27.50 -17.21
C SER A 202 -17.77 -26.38 -16.81
N GLU A 203 -18.60 -25.93 -17.76
CA GLU A 203 -19.62 -24.90 -17.50
C GLU A 203 -20.70 -25.41 -16.52
N ASP A 204 -21.10 -26.67 -16.63
CA ASP A 204 -22.08 -27.26 -15.72
C ASP A 204 -21.58 -27.24 -14.28
N GLU A 205 -20.31 -27.62 -14.04
CA GLU A 205 -19.68 -27.56 -12.74
C GLU A 205 -19.59 -26.11 -12.21
N LEU A 206 -19.29 -25.17 -13.10
CA LEU A 206 -19.25 -23.75 -12.78
C LEU A 206 -20.62 -23.28 -12.28
N PHE A 207 -21.69 -23.58 -13.00
CA PHE A 207 -23.05 -23.19 -12.60
C PHE A 207 -23.51 -23.89 -11.31
N ASP A 208 -23.10 -25.14 -11.07
CA ASP A 208 -23.35 -25.83 -9.81
C ASP A 208 -22.69 -25.11 -8.63
N ILE A 209 -21.42 -24.70 -8.77
CA ILE A 209 -20.68 -23.96 -7.76
C ILE A 209 -21.34 -22.59 -7.52
N LEU A 210 -21.68 -21.84 -8.58
CA LEU A 210 -22.32 -20.53 -8.46
C LEU A 210 -23.69 -20.63 -7.77
N SER A 211 -24.46 -21.67 -8.07
CA SER A 211 -25.74 -21.97 -7.42
C SER A 211 -25.62 -22.22 -5.92
N LEU A 212 -24.61 -22.96 -5.50
CA LEU A 212 -24.30 -23.21 -4.08
C LEU A 212 -23.89 -21.92 -3.35
N LEU A 213 -23.14 -21.04 -4.02
CA LEU A 213 -22.62 -19.80 -3.45
C LEU A 213 -23.68 -18.70 -3.38
N ASP A 214 -24.71 -18.74 -4.20
CA ASP A 214 -25.70 -17.67 -4.36
C ASP A 214 -26.34 -17.22 -3.04
N SER A 215 -26.66 -18.17 -2.15
CA SER A 215 -27.25 -17.87 -0.84
C SER A 215 -26.29 -17.14 0.11
N PHE A 216 -24.98 -17.29 -0.08
CA PHE A 216 -23.95 -16.65 0.75
C PHE A 216 -23.60 -15.23 0.29
N LEU A 217 -23.91 -14.84 -0.96
CA LEU A 217 -23.76 -13.46 -1.45
C LEU A 217 -24.62 -12.48 -0.65
N VAL A 218 -25.77 -12.90 -0.14
CA VAL A 218 -26.68 -12.09 0.66
C VAL A 218 -26.52 -12.35 2.16
N SER A 219 -25.41 -12.96 2.58
CA SER A 219 -25.16 -13.23 3.99
C SER A 219 -25.15 -11.96 4.83
N PRO A 220 -25.77 -11.98 6.04
CA PRO A 220 -25.73 -10.85 6.96
C PRO A 220 -24.32 -10.63 7.56
N HIS A 221 -23.40 -11.56 7.35
CA HIS A 221 -22.05 -11.53 7.87
C HIS A 221 -21.08 -11.01 6.80
N PRO A 222 -20.58 -9.77 6.92
CA PRO A 222 -19.72 -9.14 5.91
C PRO A 222 -18.49 -9.95 5.51
N PRO A 223 -17.76 -10.64 6.41
CA PRO A 223 -16.62 -11.47 6.01
C PRO A 223 -17.00 -12.61 5.07
N VAL A 224 -18.14 -13.27 5.33
CA VAL A 224 -18.63 -14.38 4.49
C VAL A 224 -19.09 -13.85 3.14
N MET A 225 -19.86 -12.78 3.13
CA MET A 225 -20.33 -12.11 1.91
C MET A 225 -19.15 -11.68 1.03
N ALA A 226 -18.13 -11.05 1.62
CA ALA A 226 -16.94 -10.59 0.92
C ALA A 226 -16.13 -11.76 0.33
N ALA A 227 -15.91 -12.84 1.12
CA ALA A 227 -15.23 -14.04 0.64
C ALA A 227 -16.01 -14.74 -0.49
N THR A 228 -17.33 -14.81 -0.36
CA THR A 228 -18.20 -15.38 -1.39
C THR A 228 -18.14 -14.58 -2.67
N LEU A 229 -18.22 -13.26 -2.59
CA LEU A 229 -18.14 -12.39 -3.77
C LEU A 229 -16.79 -12.53 -4.47
N SER A 230 -15.70 -12.55 -3.70
CA SER A 230 -14.35 -12.74 -4.26
C SER A 230 -14.23 -14.07 -5.03
N LEU A 231 -14.71 -15.16 -4.45
CA LEU A 231 -14.74 -16.47 -5.11
C LEU A 231 -15.65 -16.44 -6.35
N PHE A 232 -16.86 -15.87 -6.23
CA PHE A 232 -17.83 -15.76 -7.31
C PHE A 232 -17.26 -15.03 -8.52
N LEU A 233 -16.65 -13.85 -8.30
CA LEU A 233 -16.01 -13.06 -9.36
C LEU A 233 -14.78 -13.77 -9.97
N SER A 234 -14.02 -14.49 -9.13
CA SER A 234 -12.86 -15.26 -9.59
C SER A 234 -13.28 -16.41 -10.54
N VAL A 235 -14.35 -17.09 -10.21
CA VAL A 235 -14.86 -18.23 -10.97
C VAL A 235 -15.64 -17.76 -12.21
N SER A 236 -16.39 -16.65 -12.12
CA SER A 236 -17.19 -16.09 -13.23
C SER A 236 -16.43 -15.06 -14.08
N SER A 237 -15.11 -15.00 -14.01
CA SER A 237 -14.29 -13.99 -14.72
C SER A 237 -14.52 -13.93 -16.24
N ASN A 238 -14.88 -15.06 -16.86
CA ASN A 238 -15.18 -15.17 -18.29
C ASN A 238 -16.64 -14.82 -18.65
N LEU A 239 -17.49 -14.57 -17.65
CA LEU A 239 -18.92 -14.33 -17.80
C LEU A 239 -19.32 -12.95 -17.22
N PRO A 240 -19.09 -11.85 -17.93
CA PRO A 240 -19.25 -10.50 -17.40
C PRO A 240 -20.68 -10.19 -16.95
N ALA A 241 -21.70 -10.74 -17.61
CA ALA A 241 -23.10 -10.55 -17.22
C ALA A 241 -23.41 -11.15 -15.84
N ILE A 242 -22.86 -12.33 -15.54
CA ILE A 242 -23.04 -13.00 -14.25
C ILE A 242 -22.28 -12.27 -13.15
N SER A 243 -21.06 -11.81 -13.45
CA SER A 243 -20.26 -10.98 -12.53
C SER A 243 -20.99 -9.69 -12.17
N LEU A 244 -21.59 -9.02 -13.15
CA LEU A 244 -22.37 -7.80 -12.94
C LEU A 244 -23.60 -8.05 -12.04
N ALA A 245 -24.37 -9.10 -12.33
CA ALA A 245 -25.52 -9.49 -11.50
C ALA A 245 -25.13 -9.80 -10.05
N ALA A 246 -23.97 -10.43 -9.82
CA ALA A 246 -23.44 -10.69 -8.48
C ALA A 246 -23.11 -9.38 -7.74
N LEU A 247 -22.48 -8.41 -8.43
CA LEU A 247 -22.14 -7.10 -7.87
C LEU A 247 -23.41 -6.31 -7.49
N GLU A 248 -24.44 -6.35 -8.33
CA GLU A 248 -25.74 -5.74 -8.03
C GLU A 248 -26.40 -6.34 -6.79
N ARG A 249 -26.36 -7.66 -6.63
CA ARG A 249 -26.94 -8.36 -5.47
C ARG A 249 -26.23 -8.06 -4.15
N VAL A 250 -24.92 -7.87 -4.18
CA VAL A 250 -24.12 -7.56 -2.99
C VAL A 250 -24.27 -6.11 -2.54
N SER A 251 -24.76 -5.21 -3.39
CA SER A 251 -24.93 -3.80 -3.06
C SER A 251 -25.76 -3.55 -1.80
N GLY A 252 -26.85 -4.29 -1.61
CA GLY A 252 -27.71 -4.22 -0.42
C GLY A 252 -27.00 -4.59 0.89
N PRO A 253 -26.41 -5.78 0.99
CA PRO A 253 -25.59 -6.20 2.13
C PRO A 253 -24.42 -5.26 2.45
N LEU A 254 -23.73 -4.72 1.43
CA LEU A 254 -22.66 -3.73 1.65
C LEU A 254 -23.19 -2.43 2.24
N LEU A 255 -24.33 -1.93 1.74
CA LEU A 255 -24.99 -0.76 2.30
C LEU A 255 -25.42 -1.00 3.76
N ALA A 256 -25.89 -2.20 4.09
CA ALA A 256 -26.21 -2.56 5.47
C ALA A 256 -24.96 -2.60 6.36
N ALA A 257 -23.84 -3.12 5.86
CA ALA A 257 -22.58 -3.15 6.56
C ALA A 257 -22.00 -1.75 6.87
N CYS A 258 -22.29 -0.75 6.02
CA CYS A 258 -21.95 0.67 6.29
C CYS A 258 -22.68 1.25 7.51
N GLY A 259 -23.80 0.66 7.92
CA GLY A 259 -24.52 1.01 9.14
C GLY A 259 -24.14 0.23 10.39
N SER A 260 -23.10 -0.65 10.32
CA SER A 260 -22.72 -1.50 11.44
C SER A 260 -22.18 -0.70 12.63
N GLY A 261 -22.27 -1.28 13.86
CA GLY A 261 -21.73 -0.65 15.07
C GLY A 261 -20.21 -0.60 15.13
N SER A 262 -19.49 -1.49 14.43
CA SER A 262 -18.01 -1.49 14.37
C SER A 262 -17.52 -0.44 13.37
N ARG A 263 -16.55 0.38 13.81
CA ARG A 263 -15.90 1.41 12.98
C ARG A 263 -15.09 0.79 11.86
N GLU A 264 -14.36 -0.29 12.17
CA GLU A 264 -13.52 -1.03 11.24
C GLU A 264 -14.36 -1.65 10.11
N MET A 265 -15.50 -2.25 10.49
CA MET A 265 -16.43 -2.85 9.54
C MET A 265 -17.05 -1.79 8.60
N ARG A 266 -17.44 -0.64 9.15
CA ARG A 266 -17.95 0.48 8.35
C ARG A 266 -16.91 0.97 7.36
N PHE A 267 -15.68 1.15 7.82
CA PHE A 267 -14.57 1.58 6.96
C PHE A 267 -14.33 0.59 5.81
N ALA A 268 -14.22 -0.71 6.13
CA ALA A 268 -14.05 -1.77 5.13
C ALA A 268 -15.21 -1.78 4.11
N ALA A 269 -16.45 -1.67 4.58
CA ALA A 269 -17.62 -1.64 3.71
C ALA A 269 -17.61 -0.43 2.75
N VAL A 270 -17.26 0.77 3.23
CA VAL A 270 -17.17 1.97 2.38
C VAL A 270 -16.06 1.82 1.34
N CYS A 271 -14.92 1.24 1.70
CA CYS A 271 -13.83 0.98 0.74
C CYS A 271 -14.25 -0.03 -0.36
N HIS A 272 -14.97 -1.10 0.03
CA HIS A 272 -15.50 -2.05 -0.95
C HIS A 272 -16.57 -1.43 -1.84
N ILE A 273 -17.41 -0.53 -1.31
CA ILE A 273 -18.36 0.24 -2.10
C ILE A 273 -17.64 1.14 -3.11
N GLN A 274 -16.55 1.78 -2.71
CA GLN A 274 -15.77 2.59 -3.64
C GLN A 274 -15.22 1.75 -4.81
N LEU A 275 -14.73 0.53 -4.54
CA LEU A 275 -14.30 -0.38 -5.59
C LEU A 275 -15.47 -0.85 -6.47
N LEU A 276 -16.63 -1.12 -5.86
CA LEU A 276 -17.84 -1.50 -6.57
C LEU A 276 -18.27 -0.41 -7.57
N LEU A 277 -18.29 0.85 -7.14
CA LEU A 277 -18.67 1.98 -7.99
C LEU A 277 -17.72 2.21 -9.15
N ARG A 278 -16.43 1.93 -8.99
CA ARG A 278 -15.47 1.97 -10.10
C ARG A 278 -15.72 0.88 -11.13
N SER A 279 -16.21 -0.28 -10.70
CA SER A 279 -16.54 -1.39 -11.59
C SER A 279 -17.91 -1.24 -12.24
N VAL A 280 -18.88 -0.69 -11.51
CA VAL A 280 -20.28 -0.48 -11.93
C VAL A 280 -20.71 0.94 -11.57
N PRO A 281 -20.35 1.93 -12.41
CA PRO A 281 -20.73 3.33 -12.15
C PRO A 281 -22.25 3.50 -12.05
N GLY A 282 -22.70 4.31 -11.09
CA GLY A 282 -24.11 4.69 -10.93
C GLY A 282 -24.98 3.70 -10.16
N LEU A 283 -24.52 2.50 -9.83
CA LEU A 283 -25.32 1.46 -9.14
C LEU A 283 -25.98 1.94 -7.84
N LEU A 284 -25.29 2.78 -7.07
CA LEU A 284 -25.77 3.29 -5.77
C LEU A 284 -26.27 4.73 -5.81
N GLY A 285 -26.49 5.30 -7.00
CA GLY A 285 -26.94 6.69 -7.18
C GLY A 285 -28.13 7.08 -6.29
N PRO A 286 -29.21 6.29 -6.20
CA PRO A 286 -30.37 6.60 -5.33
C PRO A 286 -30.05 6.61 -3.82
N HIS A 287 -28.96 5.98 -3.42
CA HIS A 287 -28.60 5.80 -2.01
C HIS A 287 -27.53 6.78 -1.50
N TYR A 288 -27.18 7.84 -2.26
CA TYR A 288 -26.12 8.80 -1.94
C TYR A 288 -26.22 9.39 -0.53
N LYS A 289 -27.43 9.65 -0.01
CA LYS A 289 -27.66 10.19 1.35
C LYS A 289 -27.13 9.32 2.47
N ARG A 290 -26.94 8.00 2.24
CA ARG A 290 -26.35 7.09 3.25
C ARG A 290 -24.86 7.35 3.48
N PHE A 291 -24.20 8.03 2.55
CA PHE A 291 -22.79 8.37 2.63
C PHE A 291 -22.55 9.77 3.22
N PHE A 292 -23.59 10.48 3.66
CA PHE A 292 -23.40 11.68 4.42
C PHE A 292 -22.69 11.38 5.74
N CYS A 293 -21.79 12.27 6.15
CA CYS A 293 -20.91 12.05 7.28
C CYS A 293 -21.60 12.44 8.60
N GLY A 294 -21.63 11.53 9.55
CA GLY A 294 -22.09 11.82 10.91
C GLY A 294 -21.06 12.64 11.69
N TYR A 295 -21.53 13.51 12.59
CA TYR A 295 -20.65 14.35 13.39
C TYR A 295 -19.61 13.55 14.19
N ALA A 296 -19.99 12.45 14.81
CA ALA A 296 -19.15 11.61 15.66
C ALA A 296 -18.31 10.58 14.90
N GLU A 297 -18.33 10.60 13.55
CA GLU A 297 -17.55 9.65 12.75
C GLU A 297 -16.07 10.04 12.71
N PRO A 298 -15.15 9.06 12.76
CA PRO A 298 -13.73 9.30 12.59
C PRO A 298 -13.39 9.93 11.23
N ALA A 299 -12.35 10.78 11.20
CA ALA A 299 -11.94 11.50 9.99
C ALA A 299 -11.66 10.56 8.78
N TYR A 300 -10.99 9.42 9.01
CA TYR A 300 -10.68 8.45 7.96
C TYR A 300 -11.94 7.81 7.31
N ILE A 301 -13.05 7.68 8.06
CA ILE A 301 -14.33 7.21 7.50
C ILE A 301 -15.01 8.34 6.73
N LYS A 302 -15.01 9.58 7.28
CA LYS A 302 -15.54 10.75 6.60
C LYS A 302 -14.89 10.97 5.25
N GLU A 303 -13.55 10.90 5.20
CA GLU A 303 -12.79 11.04 3.97
C GLU A 303 -13.19 10.01 2.91
N ARG A 304 -13.29 8.72 3.28
CA ARG A 304 -13.73 7.67 2.35
C ARG A 304 -15.16 7.85 1.87
N LYS A 305 -16.08 8.27 2.74
CA LYS A 305 -17.45 8.59 2.37
C LYS A 305 -17.50 9.76 1.37
N MET A 306 -16.71 10.82 1.58
CA MET A 306 -16.62 11.93 0.64
C MET A 306 -16.10 11.47 -0.74
N GLN A 307 -15.11 10.57 -0.77
CA GLN A 307 -14.63 9.98 -2.02
C GLN A 307 -15.74 9.19 -2.75
N VAL A 308 -16.56 8.44 -2.01
CA VAL A 308 -17.73 7.73 -2.57
C VAL A 308 -18.77 8.73 -3.09
N LEU A 309 -19.02 9.81 -2.36
CA LEU A 309 -19.96 10.85 -2.80
C LEU A 309 -19.52 11.48 -4.13
N VAL A 310 -18.23 11.73 -4.32
CA VAL A 310 -17.68 12.23 -5.60
C VAL A 310 -17.97 11.28 -6.77
N GLU A 311 -17.89 9.97 -6.54
CA GLU A 311 -18.15 8.96 -7.57
C GLU A 311 -19.67 8.78 -7.86
N LEU A 312 -20.53 9.17 -6.92
CA LEU A 312 -22.00 9.08 -7.04
C LEU A 312 -22.66 10.34 -7.63
N VAL A 313 -21.90 11.41 -7.87
CA VAL A 313 -22.46 12.67 -8.39
C VAL A 313 -23.10 12.46 -9.76
N ASN A 314 -24.33 12.98 -9.90
CA ASN A 314 -25.07 13.07 -11.15
C ASN A 314 -25.86 14.39 -11.21
N ASP A 315 -26.51 14.68 -12.34
CA ASP A 315 -27.24 15.94 -12.54
C ASP A 315 -28.35 16.16 -11.52
N GLU A 316 -28.95 15.09 -11.00
CA GLU A 316 -30.08 15.17 -10.05
C GLU A 316 -29.64 15.45 -8.62
N ASN A 317 -28.49 14.90 -8.20
CA ASN A 317 -28.05 14.93 -6.81
C ASN A 317 -26.91 15.92 -6.53
N VAL A 318 -26.27 16.48 -7.55
CA VAL A 318 -25.08 17.36 -7.43
C VAL A 318 -25.33 18.53 -6.47
N ALA A 319 -26.49 19.17 -6.51
CA ALA A 319 -26.80 20.31 -5.64
C ALA A 319 -26.78 19.90 -4.16
N MET A 320 -27.44 18.78 -3.83
CA MET A 320 -27.52 18.28 -2.45
C MET A 320 -26.17 17.80 -1.92
N ILE A 321 -25.37 17.16 -2.77
CA ILE A 321 -24.02 16.69 -2.39
C ILE A 321 -23.10 17.89 -2.16
N LEU A 322 -23.13 18.90 -3.02
CA LEU A 322 -22.32 20.10 -2.87
C LEU A 322 -22.69 20.92 -1.63
N ASP A 323 -23.99 21.04 -1.32
CA ASP A 323 -24.45 21.72 -0.10
C ASP A 323 -23.95 20.99 1.17
N GLU A 324 -23.97 19.68 1.17
CA GLU A 324 -23.46 18.86 2.27
C GLU A 324 -21.93 18.98 2.40
N LEU A 325 -21.19 18.86 1.31
CA LEU A 325 -19.72 19.03 1.30
C LEU A 325 -19.31 20.43 1.76
N LYS A 326 -20.07 21.47 1.36
CA LYS A 326 -19.84 22.84 1.84
C LYS A 326 -19.92 22.93 3.36
N GLY A 327 -20.87 22.21 3.99
CA GLY A 327 -20.94 22.11 5.45
C GLY A 327 -19.70 21.50 6.09
N TYR A 328 -19.09 20.51 5.42
CA TYR A 328 -17.86 19.86 5.93
C TYR A 328 -16.59 20.69 5.76
N CYS A 329 -16.58 21.66 4.84
CA CYS A 329 -15.42 22.55 4.65
C CYS A 329 -15.08 23.42 5.88
N THR A 330 -16.00 23.55 6.81
CA THR A 330 -15.85 24.28 8.07
C THR A 330 -15.78 23.34 9.29
N ASP A 331 -15.48 22.05 9.09
CA ASP A 331 -15.29 21.10 10.20
C ASP A 331 -14.09 21.53 11.07
N VAL A 332 -14.19 21.28 12.37
CA VAL A 332 -13.12 21.55 13.33
C VAL A 332 -11.84 20.78 13.01
N ASN A 333 -11.98 19.60 12.41
CA ASN A 333 -10.85 18.82 11.94
C ASN A 333 -10.37 19.33 10.57
N THR A 334 -9.15 19.87 10.54
CA THR A 334 -8.51 20.43 9.35
C THR A 334 -8.41 19.44 8.18
N ASP A 335 -8.10 18.16 8.47
CA ASP A 335 -7.98 17.12 7.45
C ASP A 335 -9.34 16.84 6.79
N THR A 336 -10.41 16.84 7.59
CA THR A 336 -11.78 16.67 7.06
C THR A 336 -12.18 17.85 6.18
N ALA A 337 -11.86 19.09 6.59
CA ALA A 337 -12.14 20.29 5.83
C ALA A 337 -11.38 20.29 4.48
N GLN A 338 -10.09 19.97 4.50
CA GLN A 338 -9.27 19.85 3.29
C GLN A 338 -9.77 18.76 2.34
N ALA A 339 -10.15 17.59 2.89
CA ALA A 339 -10.72 16.49 2.11
C ALA A 339 -12.06 16.90 1.44
N ALA A 340 -12.90 17.67 2.13
CA ALA A 340 -14.16 18.17 1.58
C ALA A 340 -13.92 19.19 0.44
N ILE A 341 -12.97 20.10 0.62
CA ILE A 341 -12.58 21.08 -0.41
C ILE A 341 -12.03 20.36 -1.65
N SER A 342 -11.15 19.37 -1.44
CA SER A 342 -10.61 18.53 -2.53
C SER A 342 -11.73 17.74 -3.25
N ALA A 343 -12.71 17.23 -2.51
CA ALA A 343 -13.88 16.55 -3.08
C ALA A 343 -14.71 17.49 -3.98
N ILE A 344 -14.94 18.73 -3.54
CA ILE A 344 -15.61 19.77 -4.36
C ILE A 344 -14.82 20.05 -5.64
N GLY A 345 -13.49 20.14 -5.56
CA GLY A 345 -12.61 20.32 -6.73
C GLY A 345 -12.73 19.16 -7.74
N ARG A 346 -12.79 17.92 -7.25
CA ARG A 346 -12.99 16.73 -8.11
C ARG A 346 -14.34 16.74 -8.82
N ILE A 347 -15.41 17.17 -8.15
CA ILE A 347 -16.75 17.36 -8.75
C ILE A 347 -16.70 18.49 -9.78
N GLY A 348 -15.86 19.52 -9.56
CA GLY A 348 -15.68 20.66 -10.43
C GLY A 348 -15.23 20.32 -11.85
N ARG A 349 -14.69 19.14 -12.10
CA ARG A 349 -14.40 18.67 -13.47
C ARG A 349 -15.64 18.64 -14.38
N SER A 350 -16.77 18.26 -13.81
CA SER A 350 -18.05 18.18 -14.54
C SER A 350 -18.98 19.34 -14.27
N TYR A 351 -18.87 19.98 -13.09
CA TYR A 351 -19.78 21.01 -12.59
C TYR A 351 -19.00 22.25 -12.12
N SER A 352 -18.10 22.77 -12.97
CA SER A 352 -17.12 23.81 -12.64
C SER A 352 -17.73 25.06 -12.02
N ASP A 353 -18.80 25.61 -12.60
CA ASP A 353 -19.37 26.91 -12.17
C ASP A 353 -19.91 26.87 -10.75
N ARG A 354 -20.64 25.80 -10.41
CA ARG A 354 -21.19 25.62 -9.05
C ARG A 354 -20.08 25.41 -8.02
N CYS A 355 -19.09 24.63 -8.36
CA CYS A 355 -17.96 24.38 -7.47
C CYS A 355 -17.13 25.65 -7.25
N LEU A 356 -16.87 26.42 -8.29
CA LEU A 356 -16.15 27.70 -8.18
C LEU A 356 -16.88 28.72 -7.30
N GLN A 357 -18.22 28.81 -7.41
CA GLN A 357 -19.01 29.68 -6.52
C GLN A 357 -18.82 29.31 -5.04
N ILE A 358 -18.78 28.01 -4.73
CA ILE A 358 -18.56 27.54 -3.34
C ILE A 358 -17.14 27.85 -2.91
N LEU A 359 -16.12 27.50 -3.73
CA LEU A 359 -14.71 27.73 -3.43
C LEU A 359 -14.40 29.22 -3.24
N THR A 360 -14.92 30.08 -4.10
CA THR A 360 -14.78 31.56 -3.97
C THR A 360 -15.42 32.05 -2.66
N GLY A 361 -16.59 31.52 -2.30
CA GLY A 361 -17.25 31.87 -1.05
C GLY A 361 -16.44 31.45 0.20
N LEU A 362 -15.69 30.33 0.13
CA LEU A 362 -14.86 29.85 1.21
C LEU A 362 -13.60 30.74 1.44
N LEU A 363 -13.04 31.35 0.39
CA LEU A 363 -11.93 32.30 0.53
C LEU A 363 -12.29 33.48 1.42
N GLY A 364 -13.55 33.90 1.43
CA GLY A 364 -14.05 34.98 2.29
C GLY A 364 -13.97 34.68 3.80
N LEU A 365 -13.76 33.42 4.21
CA LEU A 365 -13.58 33.03 5.62
C LEU A 365 -12.20 33.43 6.18
N LYS A 366 -11.21 33.67 5.35
CA LYS A 366 -9.83 34.09 5.68
C LYS A 366 -9.16 33.19 6.74
N GLN A 367 -9.40 31.87 6.69
CA GLN A 367 -8.74 30.88 7.53
C GLN A 367 -7.63 30.20 6.74
N ASP A 368 -6.40 30.18 7.27
CA ASP A 368 -5.22 29.69 6.56
C ASP A 368 -5.38 28.31 5.93
N HIS A 369 -5.78 27.30 6.72
CA HIS A 369 -5.95 25.92 6.22
C HIS A 369 -7.05 25.77 5.16
N ILE A 370 -8.12 26.58 5.23
CA ILE A 370 -9.19 26.60 4.22
C ILE A 370 -8.69 27.31 2.95
N THR A 371 -8.07 28.47 3.12
CA THR A 371 -7.54 29.26 1.99
C THR A 371 -6.48 28.46 1.24
N SER A 372 -5.57 27.78 1.97
CA SER A 372 -4.56 26.90 1.38
C SER A 372 -5.19 25.79 0.55
N ALA A 373 -6.13 25.04 1.12
CA ALA A 373 -6.80 23.94 0.42
C ALA A 373 -7.61 24.43 -0.80
N VAL A 374 -8.26 25.58 -0.70
CA VAL A 374 -9.02 26.17 -1.81
C VAL A 374 -8.09 26.60 -2.93
N VAL A 375 -6.97 27.28 -2.65
CA VAL A 375 -6.01 27.72 -3.69
C VAL A 375 -5.38 26.53 -4.39
N GLN A 376 -5.00 25.48 -3.65
CA GLN A 376 -4.52 24.23 -4.23
C GLN A 376 -5.58 23.59 -5.16
N THR A 377 -6.82 23.52 -4.70
CA THR A 377 -7.94 22.96 -5.47
C THR A 377 -8.26 23.80 -6.72
N MET A 378 -8.17 25.13 -6.62
CA MET A 378 -8.35 26.03 -7.77
C MET A 378 -7.23 25.85 -8.79
N ARG A 379 -5.97 25.73 -8.36
CA ARG A 379 -4.84 25.39 -9.24
C ARG A 379 -5.12 24.13 -10.03
N ASP A 380 -5.52 23.07 -9.33
CA ASP A 380 -5.78 21.77 -9.93
C ASP A 380 -7.00 21.80 -10.89
N LEU A 381 -8.03 22.54 -10.50
CA LEU A 381 -9.23 22.71 -11.33
C LEU A 381 -8.94 23.46 -12.63
N VAL A 382 -8.18 24.56 -12.56
CA VAL A 382 -7.78 25.33 -13.75
C VAL A 382 -6.85 24.51 -14.66
N TRP A 383 -6.01 23.66 -14.09
CA TRP A 383 -5.19 22.75 -14.89
C TRP A 383 -6.03 21.79 -15.74
N VAL A 384 -7.09 21.23 -15.17
CA VAL A 384 -7.99 20.28 -15.86
C VAL A 384 -8.99 21.03 -16.77
N CYS A 385 -9.53 22.16 -16.30
CA CYS A 385 -10.55 22.98 -16.95
C CYS A 385 -10.04 24.42 -17.15
N PRO A 386 -9.22 24.71 -18.19
CA PRO A 386 -8.64 26.05 -18.42
C PRO A 386 -9.68 27.16 -18.60
N GLN A 387 -10.90 26.84 -18.98
CA GLN A 387 -12.01 27.78 -19.11
C GLN A 387 -12.40 28.45 -17.79
N CYS A 388 -12.03 27.88 -16.66
CA CYS A 388 -12.29 28.43 -15.33
C CYS A 388 -11.29 29.50 -14.90
N SER A 389 -10.24 29.74 -15.71
CA SER A 389 -9.11 30.59 -15.34
C SER A 389 -9.53 32.03 -14.98
N ASP A 390 -10.46 32.63 -15.71
CA ASP A 390 -10.87 34.01 -15.47
C ASP A 390 -11.54 34.20 -14.11
N THR A 391 -12.42 33.29 -13.75
CA THR A 391 -13.11 33.30 -12.44
C THR A 391 -12.11 33.08 -11.30
N VAL A 392 -11.16 32.16 -11.48
CA VAL A 392 -10.13 31.88 -10.48
C VAL A 392 -9.20 33.07 -10.32
N CYS A 393 -8.72 33.68 -11.40
CA CYS A 393 -7.86 34.86 -11.36
C CYS A 393 -8.47 36.04 -10.59
N LEU A 394 -9.78 36.26 -10.76
CA LEU A 394 -10.51 37.29 -10.01
C LEU A 394 -10.69 36.95 -8.52
N ALA A 395 -10.71 35.69 -8.18
CA ALA A 395 -10.92 35.24 -6.79
C ALA A 395 -9.64 35.24 -5.94
N LEU A 396 -8.46 35.28 -6.56
CA LEU A 396 -7.17 35.19 -5.86
C LEU A 396 -6.71 36.52 -5.21
N ASP A 397 -7.37 37.61 -5.48
CA ASP A 397 -6.95 38.94 -4.97
C ASP A 397 -7.02 38.98 -3.44
N GLY A 398 -5.90 39.34 -2.78
CA GLY A 398 -5.81 39.41 -1.31
C GLY A 398 -5.68 38.08 -0.58
N CYS A 399 -5.48 36.93 -1.27
CA CYS A 399 -5.28 35.63 -0.63
C CYS A 399 -3.89 35.49 -0.01
N GLU A 400 -2.89 36.21 -0.48
CA GLU A 400 -1.49 36.14 -0.04
C GLU A 400 -1.31 36.47 1.44
N GLU A 401 -2.09 37.40 2.01
CA GLU A 401 -2.01 37.79 3.40
C GLU A 401 -2.39 36.70 4.39
N THR A 402 -3.24 35.77 3.97
CA THR A 402 -3.78 34.71 4.82
C THR A 402 -3.04 33.38 4.69
N LEU A 403 -2.22 33.21 3.64
CA LEU A 403 -1.53 31.95 3.37
C LEU A 403 -0.21 31.84 4.12
N GLN A 404 -0.15 30.94 5.12
CA GLN A 404 1.07 30.56 5.83
C GLN A 404 1.60 29.20 5.40
N ASP A 405 0.72 28.32 4.96
CA ASP A 405 1.06 26.96 4.55
C ASP A 405 1.91 26.93 3.27
N ILE A 406 2.94 26.07 3.28
CA ILE A 406 3.90 25.94 2.17
C ILE A 406 3.21 25.52 0.87
N GLN A 407 2.31 24.54 0.93
CA GLN A 407 1.64 24.00 -0.25
C GLN A 407 0.67 25.01 -0.87
N GLY A 408 -0.05 25.75 -0.02
CA GLY A 408 -0.93 26.83 -0.46
C GLY A 408 -0.16 27.97 -1.14
N ARG A 409 0.97 28.38 -0.56
CA ARG A 409 1.87 29.41 -1.14
C ARG A 409 2.47 28.96 -2.48
N GLN A 410 2.89 27.70 -2.60
CA GLN A 410 3.36 27.15 -3.88
C GLN A 410 2.26 27.13 -4.94
N ALA A 411 1.03 26.77 -4.57
CA ALA A 411 -0.09 26.78 -5.49
C ALA A 411 -0.44 28.20 -5.95
N LEU A 412 -0.40 29.19 -5.06
CA LEU A 412 -0.60 30.59 -5.40
C LEU A 412 0.49 31.08 -6.36
N LEU A 413 1.76 30.81 -6.05
CA LEU A 413 2.89 31.18 -6.92
C LEU A 413 2.75 30.59 -8.32
N TRP A 414 2.35 29.31 -8.39
CA TRP A 414 2.11 28.66 -9.67
C TRP A 414 1.02 29.38 -10.48
N LEU A 415 -0.11 29.73 -9.84
CA LEU A 415 -1.20 30.46 -10.47
C LEU A 415 -0.76 31.84 -10.94
N LEU A 416 -0.01 32.59 -10.12
CA LEU A 416 0.55 33.91 -10.48
C LEU A 416 1.55 33.80 -11.65
N GLY A 417 2.35 32.74 -11.72
CA GLY A 417 3.27 32.49 -12.81
C GLY A 417 2.59 32.14 -14.13
N VAL A 418 1.56 31.31 -14.10
CA VAL A 418 0.89 30.81 -15.31
C VAL A 418 -0.13 31.82 -15.85
N TYR A 419 -0.91 32.43 -14.97
CA TYR A 419 -2.01 33.35 -15.32
C TYR A 419 -1.76 34.80 -14.93
N GLY A 420 -0.54 35.18 -14.57
CA GLY A 420 -0.17 36.51 -14.13
C GLY A 420 -0.40 37.59 -15.17
N GLU A 421 -0.54 37.24 -16.45
CA GLU A 421 -0.98 38.18 -17.50
C GLU A 421 -2.36 38.76 -17.23
N ARG A 422 -3.25 37.93 -16.64
CA ARG A 422 -4.67 38.27 -16.35
C ARG A 422 -4.87 38.83 -14.94
N ILE A 423 -3.91 38.63 -14.04
CA ILE A 423 -3.98 39.08 -12.64
C ILE A 423 -3.21 40.42 -12.56
N SER A 424 -3.92 41.50 -12.33
CA SER A 424 -3.33 42.85 -12.28
C SER A 424 -2.34 43.05 -11.12
N THR A 425 -2.60 42.39 -10.00
CA THR A 425 -1.81 42.44 -8.76
C THR A 425 -0.58 41.52 -8.76
N ALA A 426 -0.47 40.57 -9.71
CA ALA A 426 0.58 39.56 -9.75
C ALA A 426 2.03 40.13 -9.63
N PRO A 427 2.44 41.19 -10.33
CA PRO A 427 3.78 41.75 -10.18
C PRO A 427 4.07 42.26 -8.76
N TYR A 428 3.10 42.92 -8.15
CA TYR A 428 3.24 43.49 -6.78
C TYR A 428 3.32 42.39 -5.73
N THR A 429 2.48 41.38 -5.84
CA THR A 429 2.53 40.22 -4.93
C THR A 429 3.86 39.48 -5.03
N LEU A 430 4.37 39.24 -6.25
CA LEU A 430 5.68 38.62 -6.44
C LEU A 430 6.82 39.51 -5.92
N GLU A 431 6.76 40.82 -6.07
CA GLU A 431 7.77 41.74 -5.56
C GLU A 431 7.89 41.65 -4.02
N VAL A 432 6.78 41.65 -3.31
CA VAL A 432 6.76 41.48 -1.84
C VAL A 432 7.41 40.15 -1.42
N LEU A 433 7.12 39.07 -2.15
CA LEU A 433 7.70 37.75 -1.85
C LEU A 433 9.19 37.67 -2.21
N ILE A 434 9.63 38.36 -3.25
CA ILE A 434 11.05 38.46 -3.63
C ILE A 434 11.84 39.28 -2.59
N ASP A 435 11.29 40.34 -2.09
CA ASP A 435 11.93 41.14 -1.04
C ASP A 435 12.06 40.37 0.26
N GLY A 436 11.14 39.46 0.53
CA GLY A 436 11.17 38.51 1.68
C GLY A 436 11.98 37.22 1.46
N VAL A 437 12.55 36.97 0.28
CA VAL A 437 13.16 35.69 -0.08
C VAL A 437 14.31 35.24 0.83
N ARG A 438 15.05 36.21 1.39
CA ARG A 438 16.18 35.93 2.32
C ARG A 438 15.71 35.30 3.64
N SER A 439 14.51 35.62 4.08
CA SER A 439 13.92 35.06 5.30
C SER A 439 13.13 33.75 5.05
N GLU A 440 12.92 33.40 3.79
CA GLU A 440 12.17 32.19 3.43
C GLU A 440 13.03 30.94 3.64
N ALA A 441 12.53 30.03 4.47
CA ALA A 441 13.22 28.76 4.80
C ALA A 441 12.88 27.63 3.81
N SER A 442 11.74 27.73 3.12
CA SER A 442 11.26 26.66 2.26
C SER A 442 11.90 26.69 0.87
N LEU A 443 12.67 25.65 0.56
CA LEU A 443 13.27 25.42 -0.75
C LEU A 443 12.23 25.42 -1.86
N GLY A 444 11.11 24.70 -1.66
CA GLY A 444 10.04 24.57 -2.65
C GLY A 444 9.38 25.91 -2.99
N ILE A 445 9.24 26.82 -2.01
CA ILE A 445 8.72 28.17 -2.26
C ILE A 445 9.71 28.99 -3.08
N LYS A 446 11.02 28.93 -2.76
CA LYS A 446 12.05 29.64 -3.53
C LYS A 446 12.10 29.18 -4.99
N MET A 447 12.03 27.89 -5.23
CA MET A 447 12.03 27.32 -6.58
C MET A 447 10.78 27.72 -7.37
N GLU A 448 9.59 27.66 -6.74
CA GLU A 448 8.36 28.06 -7.42
C GLU A 448 8.29 29.57 -7.64
N LEU A 449 8.79 30.39 -6.69
CA LEU A 449 8.91 31.84 -6.83
C LEU A 449 9.79 32.20 -8.04
N LEU A 450 10.93 31.54 -8.19
CA LEU A 450 11.84 31.74 -9.31
C LEU A 450 11.16 31.39 -10.64
N THR A 451 10.43 30.26 -10.67
CA THR A 451 9.69 29.80 -11.86
C THR A 451 8.53 30.74 -12.20
N ALA A 452 7.77 31.17 -11.19
CA ALA A 452 6.64 32.08 -11.35
C ALA A 452 7.11 33.47 -11.91
N THR A 453 8.19 33.99 -11.34
CA THR A 453 8.77 35.28 -11.78
C THR A 453 9.29 35.21 -13.22
N MET A 454 9.93 34.08 -13.58
CA MET A 454 10.38 33.85 -14.96
C MET A 454 9.20 33.76 -15.94
N ARG A 455 8.13 33.06 -15.60
CA ARG A 455 6.93 32.98 -16.45
C ARG A 455 6.25 34.32 -16.60
N LEU A 456 6.13 35.08 -15.51
CA LEU A 456 5.54 36.42 -15.55
C LEU A 456 6.40 37.37 -16.38
N PHE A 457 7.73 37.29 -16.30
CA PHE A 457 8.63 38.08 -17.12
C PHE A 457 8.43 37.87 -18.62
N LEU A 458 8.15 36.64 -19.07
CA LEU A 458 7.87 36.34 -20.47
C LEU A 458 6.58 37.01 -20.98
N CYS A 459 5.62 37.31 -20.07
CA CYS A 459 4.35 37.95 -20.40
C CYS A 459 4.39 39.46 -20.19
N ARG A 460 5.03 39.93 -19.08
CA ARG A 460 5.09 41.36 -18.67
C ARG A 460 6.53 41.80 -18.41
N PRO A 461 7.39 41.88 -19.42
CA PRO A 461 8.82 42.14 -19.22
C PRO A 461 9.09 43.52 -18.59
N ALA A 462 8.34 44.56 -18.96
CA ALA A 462 8.56 45.91 -18.48
C ALA A 462 8.36 46.09 -16.97
N GLU A 463 7.43 45.34 -16.38
CA GLU A 463 7.09 45.41 -14.95
C GLU A 463 7.98 44.50 -14.08
N THR A 464 8.54 43.43 -14.67
CA THR A 464 9.16 42.35 -13.91
C THR A 464 10.68 42.23 -14.13
N GLN A 465 11.26 42.97 -15.04
CA GLN A 465 12.70 42.87 -15.38
C GLN A 465 13.61 43.12 -14.17
N ASP A 466 13.35 44.20 -13.40
CA ASP A 466 14.17 44.55 -12.26
C ASP A 466 14.07 43.51 -11.12
N MET A 467 12.84 43.09 -10.78
CA MET A 467 12.63 42.09 -9.73
C MET A 467 13.23 40.73 -10.09
N LEU A 468 13.16 40.32 -11.38
CA LEU A 468 13.81 39.10 -11.85
C LEU A 468 15.34 39.20 -11.74
N GLY A 469 15.90 40.34 -12.09
CA GLY A 469 17.36 40.58 -11.96
C GLY A 469 17.83 40.45 -10.51
N ARG A 470 17.10 41.06 -9.57
CA ARG A 470 17.38 40.98 -8.13
C ARG A 470 17.26 39.53 -7.61
N LEU A 471 16.21 38.82 -8.02
CA LEU A 471 15.97 37.42 -7.59
C LEU A 471 17.06 36.49 -8.15
N LEU A 472 17.41 36.60 -9.44
CA LEU A 472 18.47 35.77 -10.04
C LEU A 472 19.83 36.04 -9.39
N HIS A 473 20.15 37.33 -9.16
CA HIS A 473 21.39 37.68 -8.48
C HIS A 473 21.49 37.05 -7.09
N TYR A 474 20.43 37.18 -6.29
CA TYR A 474 20.37 36.55 -4.97
C TYR A 474 20.51 35.01 -5.04
N CYS A 475 19.76 34.34 -5.92
CA CYS A 475 19.79 32.88 -6.03
C CYS A 475 21.13 32.35 -6.54
N ILE A 476 21.88 33.09 -7.35
CA ILE A 476 23.17 32.66 -7.89
C ILE A 476 24.33 32.95 -6.91
N GLU A 477 24.35 34.14 -6.30
CA GLU A 477 25.48 34.59 -5.52
C GLU A 477 25.35 34.34 -4.02
N GLU A 478 24.15 34.49 -3.45
CA GLU A 478 23.95 34.48 -1.99
C GLU A 478 23.31 33.16 -1.49
N GLU A 479 22.55 32.44 -2.33
CA GLU A 479 21.83 31.27 -1.89
C GLU A 479 22.80 30.09 -1.64
N THR A 480 22.59 29.38 -0.53
CA THR A 480 23.42 28.24 -0.11
C THR A 480 22.97 26.92 -0.71
N ASP A 481 21.69 26.84 -1.08
CA ASP A 481 21.12 25.59 -1.62
C ASP A 481 21.47 25.44 -3.12
N MET A 482 22.06 24.27 -3.44
CA MET A 482 22.51 23.94 -4.78
C MET A 482 21.36 23.85 -5.79
N CYS A 483 20.18 23.34 -5.37
CA CYS A 483 19.05 23.15 -6.29
C CYS A 483 18.48 24.49 -6.77
N VAL A 484 18.33 25.45 -5.87
CA VAL A 484 17.87 26.81 -6.22
C VAL A 484 18.89 27.51 -7.11
N ARG A 485 20.18 27.39 -6.78
CA ARG A 485 21.27 27.96 -7.56
C ARG A 485 21.32 27.38 -8.97
N ASP A 486 21.24 26.08 -9.11
CA ASP A 486 21.27 25.38 -10.42
C ASP A 486 20.07 25.78 -11.29
N GLN A 487 18.89 25.91 -10.69
CA GLN A 487 17.70 26.38 -11.40
C GLN A 487 17.81 27.81 -11.82
N ALA A 488 18.37 28.69 -10.98
CA ALA A 488 18.61 30.08 -11.30
C ALA A 488 19.63 30.21 -12.45
N LEU A 489 20.73 29.45 -12.41
CA LEU A 489 21.72 29.39 -13.49
C LEU A 489 21.11 28.85 -14.79
N LEU A 490 20.25 27.87 -14.73
CA LEU A 490 19.51 27.34 -15.89
C LEU A 490 18.68 28.47 -16.52
N TYR A 491 17.91 29.19 -15.72
CA TYR A 491 17.06 30.28 -16.23
C TYR A 491 17.87 31.46 -16.77
N TYR A 492 18.95 31.80 -16.11
CA TYR A 492 19.88 32.81 -16.61
C TYR A 492 20.46 32.44 -17.98
N ARG A 493 20.90 31.18 -18.16
CA ARG A 493 21.41 30.69 -19.45
C ARG A 493 20.32 30.62 -20.52
N LEU A 494 19.09 30.21 -20.15
CA LEU A 494 17.97 30.22 -21.09
C LEU A 494 17.65 31.61 -21.60
N LEU A 495 17.68 32.65 -20.76
CA LEU A 495 17.51 34.03 -21.17
C LEU A 495 18.61 34.47 -22.17
N HIS A 496 19.86 34.05 -21.96
CA HIS A 496 20.94 34.27 -22.90
C HIS A 496 20.74 33.59 -24.26
N CYS A 497 20.07 32.41 -24.28
CA CYS A 497 19.73 31.70 -25.52
C CYS A 497 18.62 32.39 -26.33
N GLY A 498 17.93 33.36 -25.73
CA GLY A 498 16.85 34.13 -26.35
C GLY A 498 15.47 33.87 -25.75
N ILE A 499 14.63 34.90 -25.77
CA ILE A 499 13.29 34.91 -25.15
C ILE A 499 12.36 33.85 -25.76
N GLU A 500 12.42 33.61 -27.05
CA GLU A 500 11.56 32.65 -27.74
C GLU A 500 11.85 31.21 -27.29
N LYS A 501 13.12 30.82 -27.17
CA LYS A 501 13.52 29.50 -26.66
C LYS A 501 13.13 29.35 -25.20
N THR A 502 13.30 30.40 -24.41
CA THR A 502 12.88 30.39 -22.99
C THR A 502 11.36 30.19 -22.86
N ARG A 503 10.59 30.85 -23.73
CA ARG A 503 9.13 30.71 -23.78
C ARG A 503 8.72 29.32 -24.15
N GLU A 504 9.34 28.69 -25.15
CA GLU A 504 9.09 27.32 -25.58
C GLU A 504 9.30 26.32 -24.43
N VAL A 505 10.39 26.51 -23.67
CA VAL A 505 10.71 25.63 -22.53
C VAL A 505 9.76 25.83 -21.34
N LEU A 506 9.39 27.08 -20.99
CA LEU A 506 8.64 27.39 -19.77
C LEU A 506 7.12 27.37 -19.94
N GLN A 507 6.60 27.63 -21.13
CA GLN A 507 5.16 27.65 -21.40
C GLN A 507 4.59 26.29 -21.85
N GLY A 508 5.43 25.28 -22.08
CA GLY A 508 4.97 23.92 -22.40
C GLY A 508 4.09 23.34 -21.30
N ARG A 509 3.02 22.64 -21.68
CA ARG A 509 2.20 21.86 -20.73
C ARG A 509 3.09 20.79 -20.09
N ARG A 510 3.46 20.98 -18.85
CA ARG A 510 4.12 19.94 -18.04
C ARG A 510 3.06 19.09 -17.36
N SER A 511 3.16 17.78 -17.48
CA SER A 511 2.42 16.87 -16.62
C SER A 511 3.00 16.97 -15.22
N ASP A 512 2.25 17.52 -14.30
CA ASP A 512 2.61 17.52 -12.89
C ASP A 512 2.08 16.24 -12.23
N PRO A 513 2.94 15.35 -11.72
CA PRO A 513 2.50 14.12 -11.07
C PRO A 513 1.59 14.35 -9.85
N SER A 514 1.71 15.52 -9.19
CA SER A 514 0.87 15.90 -8.06
C SER A 514 -0.60 16.11 -8.44
N LEU A 515 -0.87 16.44 -9.70
CA LEU A 515 -2.21 16.65 -10.24
C LEU A 515 -2.95 15.34 -10.57
N GLY A 516 -2.29 14.20 -10.50
CA GLY A 516 -2.89 12.87 -10.70
C GLY A 516 -4.04 12.54 -9.74
N VAL A 517 -4.19 13.28 -8.65
CA VAL A 517 -5.30 13.15 -7.70
C VAL A 517 -6.64 13.51 -8.34
N LEU A 518 -6.66 14.50 -9.25
CA LEU A 518 -7.86 14.91 -10.00
C LEU A 518 -8.10 14.07 -11.26
N ILE A 519 -7.05 13.54 -11.86
CA ILE A 519 -7.16 12.61 -12.98
C ILE A 519 -7.52 11.25 -12.39
N GLY A 520 -8.79 10.90 -12.37
CA GLY A 520 -9.27 9.66 -11.76
C GLY A 520 -8.42 8.45 -12.16
N ARG A 521 -8.03 7.63 -11.18
CA ARG A 521 -7.30 6.38 -11.43
C ARG A 521 -8.11 5.47 -12.34
N PRO A 522 -7.49 4.78 -13.32
CA PRO A 522 -8.21 3.86 -14.18
C PRO A 522 -8.90 2.77 -13.34
N ALA A 523 -10.11 2.39 -13.73
CA ALA A 523 -10.86 1.33 -13.05
C ALA A 523 -10.06 0.03 -13.11
N LYS A 524 -9.91 -0.65 -11.96
CA LYS A 524 -9.27 -1.97 -11.92
C LYS A 524 -10.13 -3.00 -12.66
N PRO A 525 -9.53 -3.90 -13.44
CA PRO A 525 -10.27 -5.01 -14.02
C PRO A 525 -10.98 -5.82 -12.91
N VAL A 526 -12.17 -6.33 -13.20
CA VAL A 526 -12.96 -7.12 -12.24
C VAL A 526 -12.17 -8.29 -11.68
N SER A 527 -11.34 -8.96 -12.49
CA SER A 527 -10.46 -10.05 -12.06
C SER A 527 -9.42 -9.61 -11.01
N GLN A 528 -8.88 -8.43 -11.15
CA GLN A 528 -7.92 -7.87 -10.19
C GLN A 528 -8.63 -7.45 -8.91
N TRP A 529 -9.80 -6.84 -9.01
CA TRP A 529 -10.64 -6.52 -7.87
C TRP A 529 -11.05 -7.76 -7.08
N ALA A 530 -11.46 -8.84 -7.77
CA ALA A 530 -11.83 -10.10 -7.14
C ALA A 530 -10.70 -10.69 -6.26
N ARG A 531 -9.44 -10.63 -6.71
CA ARG A 531 -8.30 -11.09 -5.92
C ARG A 531 -8.06 -10.27 -4.65
N CYS A 532 -8.29 -8.96 -4.73
CA CYS A 532 -8.02 -8.02 -3.65
C CYS A 532 -9.22 -7.77 -2.73
N PHE A 533 -10.41 -8.32 -3.03
CA PHE A 533 -11.65 -7.99 -2.34
C PHE A 533 -11.62 -8.27 -0.83
N ASN A 534 -11.00 -9.37 -0.42
CA ASN A 534 -10.88 -9.78 0.99
C ASN A 534 -9.55 -9.40 1.64
N THR A 535 -8.71 -8.69 0.95
CA THR A 535 -7.42 -8.23 1.49
C THR A 535 -7.53 -6.79 1.94
N LEU A 536 -6.61 -6.34 2.79
CA LEU A 536 -6.46 -4.92 3.11
C LEU A 536 -5.81 -4.14 1.96
N GLU A 537 -5.34 -4.81 0.92
CA GLU A 537 -4.67 -4.21 -0.22
C GLU A 537 -5.49 -3.12 -0.92
N PRO A 538 -6.81 -3.27 -1.16
CA PRO A 538 -7.62 -2.17 -1.67
C PRO A 538 -7.74 -0.97 -0.72
N LEU A 539 -7.60 -1.20 0.57
CA LEU A 539 -7.66 -0.18 1.61
C LEU A 539 -6.32 0.52 1.80
N SER A 540 -5.24 -0.21 1.61
CA SER A 540 -3.85 0.23 1.81
C SER A 540 -3.14 0.62 0.51
N GLN A 541 -3.79 0.53 -0.66
CA GLN A 541 -3.12 0.86 -1.93
C GLN A 541 -2.58 2.29 -1.98
N GLY A 542 -3.21 3.22 -1.29
CA GLY A 542 -2.62 4.56 -1.06
C GLY A 542 -1.40 4.53 -0.14
N ALA A 543 -1.35 3.59 0.81
CA ALA A 543 -0.25 3.46 1.77
C ALA A 543 0.90 2.59 1.21
N VAL A 544 0.60 1.53 0.44
CA VAL A 544 1.62 0.65 -0.17
C VAL A 544 2.27 1.31 -1.38
N GLU A 545 1.53 2.06 -2.19
CA GLU A 545 2.14 2.92 -3.21
C GLU A 545 2.92 4.07 -2.56
N ALA A 546 2.48 4.60 -1.41
CA ALA A 546 3.23 5.56 -0.62
C ALA A 546 4.38 4.93 0.16
N GLU A 547 4.36 3.63 0.49
CA GLU A 547 5.48 2.92 1.10
C GLU A 547 6.45 2.34 0.07
N SER A 548 6.01 1.89 -1.09
CA SER A 548 6.92 1.61 -2.22
C SER A 548 7.50 2.89 -2.79
N ASP A 549 6.73 3.97 -2.87
CA ASP A 549 7.21 5.31 -3.18
C ASP A 549 8.02 5.91 -2.01
N ARG A 550 7.78 5.55 -0.74
CA ARG A 550 8.59 5.98 0.42
C ARG A 550 9.83 5.13 0.64
N SER A 551 9.85 3.85 0.35
CA SER A 551 11.08 3.06 0.32
C SER A 551 11.95 3.45 -0.87
N ASP A 552 11.37 3.73 -2.02
CA ASP A 552 12.03 4.34 -3.16
C ASP A 552 12.33 5.83 -2.93
N SER A 553 11.48 6.60 -2.22
CA SER A 553 11.71 8.01 -1.93
C SER A 553 12.55 8.25 -0.66
N ALA A 554 12.65 7.33 0.29
CA ALA A 554 13.67 7.41 1.35
C ALA A 554 15.09 7.15 0.80
N MET A 555 15.20 6.39 -0.30
CA MET A 555 16.42 6.34 -1.13
C MET A 555 16.52 7.51 -2.12
N ARG A 556 15.39 8.17 -2.46
CA ARG A 556 15.29 9.32 -3.37
C ARG A 556 15.36 10.69 -2.68
N CYS A 557 15.31 10.77 -1.35
CA CYS A 557 15.46 12.05 -0.62
C CYS A 557 16.89 12.62 -0.67
N SER A 558 17.87 11.88 -1.23
CA SER A 558 19.16 12.44 -1.65
C SER A 558 19.21 12.86 -3.13
N ASP A 559 18.19 12.49 -3.96
CA ASP A 559 18.23 12.67 -5.43
C ASP A 559 17.02 13.43 -6.02
N SER A 560 16.21 14.12 -5.20
CA SER A 560 14.99 14.80 -5.66
C SER A 560 15.23 16.00 -6.60
N SER A 561 16.47 16.35 -6.89
CA SER A 561 16.80 17.45 -7.81
C SER A 561 16.96 17.05 -9.28
N THR A 562 17.08 15.77 -9.59
CA THR A 562 17.29 15.31 -10.99
C THR A 562 16.03 14.75 -11.67
N ASN A 563 14.99 14.39 -10.91
CA ASN A 563 13.79 13.77 -11.46
C ASN A 563 12.75 14.73 -12.08
N VAL A 564 12.90 16.03 -11.93
CA VAL A 564 11.96 17.02 -12.50
C VAL A 564 12.08 17.14 -14.02
N LEU A 565 13.22 16.74 -14.59
CA LEU A 565 13.44 16.76 -16.03
C LEU A 565 13.08 15.46 -16.78
N ALA A 566 12.93 14.34 -16.06
CA ALA A 566 12.77 13.03 -16.68
C ALA A 566 11.30 12.58 -16.86
N SER A 567 10.32 13.25 -16.25
CA SER A 567 8.92 12.76 -16.20
C SER A 567 7.97 13.31 -17.26
N SER A 568 8.44 14.08 -18.24
CA SER A 568 7.52 14.85 -19.10
C SER A 568 7.35 14.38 -20.54
N ILE A 569 7.90 13.23 -20.94
CA ILE A 569 7.66 12.69 -22.30
C ILE A 569 7.34 11.20 -22.16
N ALA A 570 6.08 10.84 -22.38
CA ALA A 570 5.72 9.46 -22.71
C ALA A 570 6.22 9.17 -24.13
N VAL A 571 7.52 8.86 -24.25
CA VAL A 571 8.14 8.42 -25.47
C VAL A 571 8.21 6.89 -25.40
N ASP A 572 7.91 6.22 -26.50
CA ASP A 572 8.11 4.79 -26.64
C ASP A 572 9.52 4.39 -26.15
N CYS A 573 9.56 3.52 -25.12
CA CYS A 573 10.81 3.01 -24.57
C CYS A 573 11.19 1.72 -25.30
N ALA A 574 12.45 1.61 -25.70
CA ALA A 574 13.01 0.33 -26.14
C ALA A 574 13.59 -0.40 -24.92
N TRP A 575 13.23 -1.65 -24.74
CA TRP A 575 13.76 -2.54 -23.73
C TRP A 575 14.57 -3.63 -24.38
N ILE A 576 15.83 -3.80 -23.99
CA ILE A 576 16.66 -4.95 -24.34
C ILE A 576 17.08 -5.63 -23.06
N GLU A 577 16.88 -6.94 -22.98
CA GLU A 577 17.26 -7.79 -21.88
C GLU A 577 18.22 -8.86 -22.42
N GLU A 578 19.48 -8.80 -22.02
CA GLU A 578 20.49 -9.77 -22.41
C GLU A 578 21.29 -10.26 -21.20
N CYS A 579 21.57 -11.57 -21.14
CA CYS A 579 22.48 -12.15 -20.15
C CYS A 579 23.92 -12.13 -20.68
N VAL A 580 24.76 -11.35 -20.02
CA VAL A 580 26.20 -11.30 -20.32
C VAL A 580 26.94 -12.22 -19.35
N ARG A 581 27.57 -13.28 -19.89
CA ARG A 581 28.40 -14.20 -19.08
C ARG A 581 29.75 -13.55 -18.81
N CYS A 582 29.93 -13.05 -17.58
CA CYS A 582 31.17 -12.41 -17.14
C CYS A 582 31.46 -12.73 -15.66
N PRO A 583 32.03 -13.91 -15.36
CA PRO A 583 32.28 -14.34 -13.97
C PRO A 583 33.30 -13.46 -13.22
N ALA A 584 34.19 -12.76 -13.93
CA ALA A 584 35.20 -11.93 -13.30
C ALA A 584 34.72 -10.58 -12.75
N VAL A 585 33.58 -10.07 -13.22
CA VAL A 585 33.04 -8.77 -12.75
C VAL A 585 32.51 -8.85 -11.31
N LEU A 586 32.07 -10.02 -10.87
CA LEU A 586 31.65 -10.28 -9.49
C LEU A 586 32.82 -10.12 -8.48
N GLN A 587 34.08 -10.15 -8.92
CA GLN A 587 35.26 -9.99 -8.10
C GLN A 587 35.93 -8.61 -8.20
N CYS A 588 35.41 -7.73 -9.08
CA CYS A 588 35.92 -6.38 -9.23
C CYS A 588 35.42 -5.44 -8.12
N SER A 589 36.29 -4.52 -7.68
CA SER A 589 35.84 -3.46 -6.78
C SER A 589 34.94 -2.48 -7.55
N PRO A 590 33.90 -1.88 -6.90
CA PRO A 590 33.06 -0.84 -7.54
C PRO A 590 33.88 0.31 -8.13
N GLN A 591 35.03 0.62 -7.54
CA GLN A 591 35.96 1.66 -8.01
C GLN A 591 36.65 1.31 -9.31
N SER A 592 37.03 0.03 -9.51
CA SER A 592 37.62 -0.45 -10.77
C SER A 592 36.65 -0.40 -11.93
N LEU A 593 35.38 -0.79 -11.66
CA LEU A 593 34.31 -0.70 -12.65
C LEU A 593 34.01 0.76 -13.01
N GLN A 594 33.97 1.65 -12.02
CA GLN A 594 33.77 3.07 -12.24
C GLN A 594 34.89 3.70 -13.09
N ALA A 595 36.13 3.37 -12.82
CA ALA A 595 37.28 3.85 -13.59
C ALA A 595 37.23 3.35 -15.04
N ALA A 596 36.88 2.09 -15.28
CA ALA A 596 36.75 1.52 -16.61
C ALA A 596 35.59 2.15 -17.41
N MET A 597 34.46 2.44 -16.74
CA MET A 597 33.34 3.14 -17.37
C MET A 597 33.66 4.58 -17.72
N GLN A 598 34.44 5.28 -16.88
CA GLN A 598 34.89 6.66 -17.16
C GLN A 598 35.81 6.73 -18.38
N LEU A 599 36.63 5.70 -18.62
CA LEU A 599 37.51 5.65 -19.81
C LEU A 599 36.72 5.62 -21.14
N VAL A 600 35.51 5.13 -21.13
CA VAL A 600 34.60 5.13 -22.29
C VAL A 600 33.53 6.24 -22.24
N ASN A 601 33.76 7.27 -21.43
CA ASN A 601 32.87 8.43 -21.23
C ASN A 601 31.48 8.08 -20.67
N ILE A 602 31.38 7.00 -19.91
CA ILE A 602 30.15 6.62 -19.18
C ILE A 602 30.28 7.12 -17.75
N GLN A 603 29.38 8.02 -17.34
CA GLN A 603 29.33 8.51 -15.96
C GLN A 603 28.47 7.58 -15.10
N THR A 604 29.06 7.09 -13.98
CA THR A 604 28.35 6.29 -12.99
C THR A 604 27.92 7.16 -11.81
N LEU A 605 26.63 7.14 -11.47
CA LEU A 605 26.06 8.00 -10.42
C LEU A 605 26.05 7.33 -9.03
N ALA A 606 25.76 6.05 -8.97
CA ALA A 606 25.72 5.32 -7.69
C ALA A 606 25.97 3.81 -7.87
N PHE A 607 26.50 3.18 -6.82
CA PHE A 607 26.67 1.74 -6.70
C PHE A 607 25.97 1.25 -5.45
N THR A 608 25.30 0.10 -5.51
CA THR A 608 24.80 -0.60 -4.32
C THR A 608 25.93 -1.29 -3.58
N PRO A 609 25.96 -1.32 -2.23
CA PRO A 609 26.98 -2.04 -1.46
C PRO A 609 27.00 -3.54 -1.79
N GLN A 610 28.18 -4.14 -1.77
CA GLN A 610 28.43 -5.54 -2.17
C GLN A 610 27.63 -6.63 -1.43
N HIS A 611 27.01 -6.31 -0.28
CA HIS A 611 26.25 -7.28 0.53
C HIS A 611 24.75 -7.23 0.29
N MET A 612 24.29 -6.39 -0.64
CA MET A 612 22.88 -6.33 -1.07
C MET A 612 22.79 -6.75 -2.54
N LEU A 613 22.57 -8.02 -2.79
CA LEU A 613 22.20 -8.54 -4.11
C LEU A 613 20.69 -8.32 -4.35
N PRO A 614 20.28 -7.98 -5.58
CA PRO A 614 21.05 -7.81 -6.81
C PRO A 614 21.67 -6.42 -6.94
N TRP A 615 22.83 -6.36 -7.58
CA TRP A 615 23.49 -5.11 -7.93
C TRP A 615 22.65 -4.29 -8.89
N ARG A 616 22.45 -2.99 -8.59
CA ARG A 616 21.82 -2.05 -9.51
C ARG A 616 22.79 -0.92 -9.79
N VAL A 617 23.21 -0.79 -11.05
CA VAL A 617 24.05 0.29 -11.52
C VAL A 617 23.19 1.21 -12.39
N TYR A 618 23.10 2.48 -12.01
CA TYR A 618 22.45 3.49 -12.81
C TYR A 618 23.53 4.23 -13.60
N LEU A 619 23.52 4.08 -14.92
CA LEU A 619 24.44 4.75 -15.83
C LEU A 619 23.73 5.92 -16.48
N TYR A 620 24.29 7.14 -16.33
CA TYR A 620 23.79 8.32 -17.04
C TYR A 620 24.66 8.57 -18.26
N THR A 621 24.07 8.30 -19.41
CA THR A 621 24.44 8.92 -20.69
C THR A 621 23.28 9.85 -21.07
N HIS A 622 23.18 10.35 -22.31
CA HIS A 622 21.94 10.95 -22.80
C HIS A 622 20.74 9.98 -22.79
N THR A 623 20.97 8.74 -22.43
CA THR A 623 20.03 7.64 -22.25
C THR A 623 20.12 7.07 -20.84
N GLN A 624 18.99 6.77 -20.21
CA GLN A 624 18.92 6.19 -18.87
C GLN A 624 19.08 4.66 -18.95
N LEU A 625 20.12 4.11 -18.36
CA LEU A 625 20.46 2.70 -18.39
C LEU A 625 20.32 2.06 -17.01
N ARG A 626 19.65 0.93 -16.95
CA ARG A 626 19.48 0.15 -15.74
C ARG A 626 20.12 -1.22 -15.91
N VAL A 627 21.15 -1.53 -15.13
CA VAL A 627 21.79 -2.84 -15.07
C VAL A 627 21.36 -3.53 -13.77
N SER A 628 20.80 -4.73 -13.86
CA SER A 628 20.43 -5.54 -12.71
C SER A 628 21.01 -6.94 -12.81
N GLU A 629 21.47 -7.48 -11.70
CA GLU A 629 21.95 -8.84 -11.54
C GLU A 629 20.85 -9.69 -10.89
N ASP A 630 20.45 -10.81 -11.51
CA ASP A 630 19.51 -11.77 -10.93
C ASP A 630 20.30 -12.99 -10.45
N GLY A 631 20.35 -13.17 -9.14
CA GLY A 631 20.99 -14.32 -8.50
C GLY A 631 20.06 -15.54 -8.50
N GLN A 632 19.95 -16.26 -9.61
CA GLN A 632 19.51 -17.65 -9.61
C GLN A 632 20.68 -18.58 -9.82
N GLU A 633 20.79 -19.62 -9.00
CA GLU A 633 21.94 -20.44 -8.68
C GLU A 633 22.54 -21.32 -9.80
N GLU A 634 22.23 -21.17 -11.09
CA GLU A 634 22.77 -22.08 -12.12
C GLU A 634 23.47 -21.43 -13.33
N GLU A 635 23.52 -20.11 -13.47
CA GLU A 635 24.33 -19.49 -14.52
C GLU A 635 25.10 -18.26 -13.99
N GLU A 636 26.43 -18.36 -13.93
CA GLU A 636 27.33 -17.24 -13.69
C GLU A 636 27.20 -16.21 -14.82
N GLY A 637 26.40 -15.16 -14.60
CA GLY A 637 26.19 -14.10 -15.59
C GLY A 637 25.55 -12.86 -15.02
N ILE A 638 25.76 -11.73 -15.67
CA ILE A 638 25.13 -10.44 -15.34
C ILE A 638 23.96 -10.22 -16.29
N LYS A 639 22.77 -10.09 -15.76
CA LYS A 639 21.58 -9.71 -16.52
C LYS A 639 21.56 -8.20 -16.73
N VAL A 640 21.72 -7.78 -17.96
CA VAL A 640 21.72 -6.36 -18.34
C VAL A 640 20.36 -5.97 -18.89
N ILE A 641 19.68 -5.04 -18.23
CA ILE A 641 18.42 -4.45 -18.69
C ILE A 641 18.70 -3.03 -19.11
N LEU A 642 18.52 -2.73 -20.39
CA LEU A 642 18.73 -1.40 -20.96
C LEU A 642 17.38 -0.76 -21.28
N ASN A 643 17.19 0.48 -20.79
CA ASN A 643 16.03 1.30 -21.11
C ASN A 643 16.50 2.62 -21.72
N GLN A 644 16.03 2.92 -22.91
CA GLN A 644 16.43 4.11 -23.65
C GLN A 644 15.22 5.00 -23.99
N GLN A 645 15.40 6.28 -23.77
CA GLN A 645 14.45 7.34 -24.16
C GLN A 645 15.21 8.49 -24.89
N PRO A 646 14.84 8.89 -26.10
CA PRO A 646 13.86 8.27 -27.02
C PRO A 646 14.34 6.94 -27.61
N LYS A 647 13.42 6.16 -28.16
CA LYS A 647 13.72 4.83 -28.72
C LYS A 647 14.65 4.93 -29.92
N ASP A 648 15.84 4.29 -29.81
CA ASP A 648 16.79 4.13 -30.90
C ASP A 648 17.48 2.75 -30.74
N ASP A 649 16.97 1.77 -31.43
CA ASP A 649 17.43 0.37 -31.32
C ASP A 649 18.90 0.21 -31.76
N ASP A 650 19.40 1.03 -32.70
CA ASP A 650 20.78 0.94 -33.17
C ASP A 650 21.77 1.54 -32.16
N ALA A 651 21.43 2.69 -31.58
CA ALA A 651 22.22 3.29 -30.50
C ALA A 651 22.27 2.40 -29.25
N LEU A 652 21.14 1.74 -28.92
CA LEU A 652 21.06 0.82 -27.79
C LEU A 652 21.93 -0.42 -27.97
N ARG A 653 21.97 -1.01 -29.18
CA ARG A 653 22.85 -2.14 -29.51
C ARG A 653 24.33 -1.76 -29.51
N GLN A 654 24.68 -0.59 -30.03
CA GLN A 654 26.04 -0.07 -29.99
C GLN A 654 26.51 0.12 -28.55
N PHE A 655 25.65 0.67 -27.70
CA PHE A 655 25.97 0.85 -26.28
C PHE A 655 26.15 -0.50 -25.56
N LEU A 656 25.27 -1.48 -25.82
CA LEU A 656 25.40 -2.83 -25.28
C LEU A 656 26.75 -3.45 -25.67
N THR A 657 27.16 -3.28 -26.92
CA THR A 657 28.46 -3.77 -27.41
C THR A 657 29.64 -3.13 -26.68
N ILE A 658 29.58 -1.82 -26.42
CA ILE A 658 30.58 -1.08 -25.65
C ILE A 658 30.60 -1.59 -24.21
N LEU A 659 29.45 -1.76 -23.58
CA LEU A 659 29.34 -2.26 -22.22
C LEU A 659 29.92 -3.67 -22.08
N ILE A 660 29.60 -4.59 -22.98
CA ILE A 660 30.14 -5.95 -23.01
C ILE A 660 31.67 -5.92 -23.19
N THR A 661 32.20 -5.02 -24.04
CA THR A 661 33.64 -4.87 -24.23
C THR A 661 34.33 -4.40 -22.97
N VAL A 662 33.76 -3.42 -22.23
CA VAL A 662 34.28 -2.95 -20.95
C VAL A 662 34.27 -4.05 -19.91
N LEU A 663 33.18 -4.81 -19.81
CA LEU A 663 33.05 -5.92 -18.86
C LEU A 663 34.06 -7.04 -19.17
N ASN A 664 34.32 -7.33 -20.46
CA ASN A 664 35.29 -8.32 -20.90
C ASN A 664 36.74 -7.86 -20.68
N THR A 665 37.07 -6.58 -20.84
CA THR A 665 38.39 -6.05 -20.55
C THR A 665 38.72 -6.12 -19.07
N LEU A 666 37.77 -5.88 -18.18
CA LEU A 666 37.92 -6.05 -16.75
C LEU A 666 38.12 -7.50 -16.33
N SER A 667 37.67 -8.46 -17.14
CA SER A 667 37.92 -9.89 -16.92
C SER A 667 39.33 -10.34 -17.35
N SER A 668 39.90 -9.65 -18.33
CA SER A 668 41.21 -10.04 -18.91
C SER A 668 42.43 -9.38 -18.24
N GLU A 669 42.28 -8.41 -17.35
CA GLU A 669 43.38 -7.76 -16.62
C GLU A 669 43.86 -8.55 -15.39
N LYS A 670 43.44 -9.79 -15.22
CA LYS A 670 43.84 -10.68 -14.10
C LYS A 670 44.62 -11.92 -14.49
N ASP A 671 45.25 -11.98 -15.70
CA ASP A 671 46.25 -12.99 -16.06
C ASP A 671 47.69 -12.47 -15.91
#